data_75ddb9dccdefd094a49d95f3e237cbe6
#
_entry.id   75ddb9dccdefd094a49d95f3e237cbe6
#
_cell.length_a   1.000
_cell.length_b   1.000
_cell.length_c   1.000
_cell.angle_alpha   90.00
_cell.angle_beta   90.00
_cell.angle_gamma   90.00
#
_symmetry.space_group_name_H-M   'P 1'
#
loop_
_entity.id
_entity.type
_entity.pdbx_description
1 polymer ?
#
loop_
_entity_poly.entity_id
_entity_poly.type
_entity_poly.pdbx_seq_one_letter_code
_entity_poly.pdbx_strand_id
1 'polypeptide(L)'
;LDIDTETISQITSHPPSYIDRDKETIVGLQTGAPLKRAIKPFGGIRIVEAACEQNGRELDPKVVEIFTKYRKTHNDGVFDVYTNHMKLLRRVGIVTGLPDNYARGRIIGDHRRVTLYGVDKLIEEKEKDKKAHEGEMDDTKVRLREEISEQIKALKMMKEMAASYGHDIRGPAENAREAVQWTYFAYLAAVKEQDGAAMSFGNTSTFLDIFIENDMKEGKLTEKEAQELIDHLVMKLRLVRHLRMDEYNQLFAGDPTWVTEAIAGCFNNGQHKVTKTSYRFLQTLYNLGSSPEPNLTVLWHKKLPKPFKEFCAKVSVDTSSIQYENDELMRKVWKTEDYGIACCVSCTKTGKSMQFFGARCNLAKALLMALNMGKDEISGVQVFDGITEMPDPDGYLKYKEVVDKFKLIIPSLIKEYVNIMNVIHYMHDKYFYERAQMALIDTDVERSMAFGIAGLSVVADALSAIKYAKVKPIRNEYGITQDFVIEGDFPKFGNDDDRVDKIAQKLVKDFHAELKRHYIYKNAKPILSILTITSNVVYGKKTGSTPDGRKKGEPFAPGANPMHGRDSSGAVASLNSVAKIPYTSCMDGISNTFSLVPATLGVDEKERVHNLVNLLDGYFKKNAHHLNVNVLNRETLIDAMHHPEKYPQLTIRVSGYAVHFIRLTEEQQKEVIARTFH
;
A
#
# COMPACT_ATOMS: atom_id res chain seq x y z
N LEU A 1 23.21 -7.89 4.16
CA LEU A 1 22.53 -6.61 3.98
C LEU A 1 23.55 -5.47 4.09
N ASP A 2 23.60 -4.57 3.11
CA ASP A 2 24.47 -3.39 3.18
C ASP A 2 23.73 -2.24 3.89
N ILE A 3 24.30 -1.78 5.00
CA ILE A 3 23.70 -0.83 5.93
C ILE A 3 24.66 0.32 6.18
N ASP A 4 24.15 1.55 6.16
CA ASP A 4 24.87 2.70 6.70
C ASP A 4 24.89 2.62 8.23
N THR A 5 26.03 2.78 8.84
CA THR A 5 26.22 2.68 10.29
C THR A 5 26.64 3.99 10.95
N GLU A 6 26.84 5.04 10.16
CA GLU A 6 27.43 6.31 10.61
C GLU A 6 26.53 7.52 10.35
N THR A 7 25.71 7.47 9.28
CA THR A 7 24.98 8.63 8.79
C THR A 7 23.47 8.47 8.91
N ILE A 8 22.84 9.34 9.71
CA ILE A 8 21.38 9.45 9.75
C ILE A 8 20.91 10.15 8.48
N SER A 9 19.95 9.53 7.76
CA SER A 9 19.48 10.01 6.47
C SER A 9 18.80 11.38 6.56
N GLN A 10 19.16 12.26 5.65
CA GLN A 10 18.55 13.57 5.39
C GLN A 10 18.76 13.90 3.91
N ILE A 11 18.11 14.96 3.42
CA ILE A 11 18.20 15.36 2.01
C ILE A 11 19.66 15.56 1.57
N THR A 12 20.48 16.16 2.42
CA THR A 12 21.89 16.49 2.14
C THR A 12 22.90 15.64 2.93
N SER A 13 22.49 14.53 3.54
CA SER A 13 23.33 13.75 4.46
C SER A 13 24.48 13.00 3.81
N HIS A 14 24.31 12.60 2.57
CA HIS A 14 25.32 11.81 1.84
C HIS A 14 25.90 12.61 0.69
N PRO A 15 27.20 12.47 0.41
CA PRO A 15 27.82 13.07 -0.78
C PRO A 15 27.24 12.43 -2.05
N PRO A 16 27.41 13.08 -3.22
CA PRO A 16 26.96 12.54 -4.49
C PRO A 16 27.53 11.14 -4.75
N SER A 17 26.65 10.22 -5.09
CA SER A 17 27.01 8.82 -5.38
C SER A 17 26.32 8.33 -6.64
N TYR A 18 26.91 7.35 -7.29
CA TYR A 18 26.56 6.89 -8.63
C TYR A 18 26.55 5.36 -8.70
N ILE A 19 25.83 4.82 -9.67
CA ILE A 19 26.01 3.42 -10.12
C ILE A 19 27.27 3.36 -10.97
N ASP A 20 27.31 4.20 -12.01
CA ASP A 20 28.46 4.39 -12.90
C ASP A 20 28.44 5.85 -13.40
N ARG A 21 29.31 6.69 -12.85
CA ARG A 21 29.29 8.13 -13.08
C ARG A 21 29.38 8.52 -14.55
N ASP A 22 30.13 7.75 -15.34
CA ASP A 22 30.39 8.08 -16.73
C ASP A 22 29.29 7.62 -17.69
N LYS A 23 28.38 6.75 -17.21
CA LYS A 23 27.31 6.15 -18.04
C LYS A 23 25.90 6.57 -17.63
N GLU A 24 25.71 7.10 -16.43
CA GLU A 24 24.38 7.49 -15.96
C GLU A 24 23.86 8.72 -16.70
N THR A 25 22.67 8.60 -17.29
CA THR A 25 21.95 9.76 -17.85
C THR A 25 21.09 10.47 -16.80
N ILE A 26 20.58 9.73 -15.83
CA ILE A 26 19.85 10.24 -14.65
C ILE A 26 20.65 9.90 -13.40
N VAL A 27 21.06 10.93 -12.66
CA VAL A 27 21.94 10.79 -11.50
C VAL A 27 21.19 10.91 -10.17
N GLY A 28 21.81 10.42 -9.11
CA GLY A 28 21.32 10.52 -7.74
C GLY A 28 21.05 9.17 -7.10
N LEU A 29 21.63 8.95 -5.91
CA LEU A 29 21.39 7.79 -5.07
C LEU A 29 20.91 8.21 -3.68
N GLN A 30 20.17 7.34 -3.05
CA GLN A 30 19.63 7.52 -1.69
C GLN A 30 20.76 7.60 -0.64
N THR A 31 21.80 6.80 -0.79
CA THR A 31 22.95 6.69 0.12
C THR A 31 24.27 6.73 -0.65
N GLY A 32 25.37 6.46 0.02
CA GLY A 32 26.73 6.43 -0.56
C GLY A 32 26.99 5.25 -1.52
N ALA A 33 26.07 4.31 -1.69
CA ALA A 33 26.21 3.18 -2.61
C ALA A 33 24.84 2.65 -3.06
N PRO A 34 24.74 1.99 -4.23
CA PRO A 34 23.52 1.32 -4.68
C PRO A 34 23.06 0.28 -3.66
N LEU A 35 21.75 0.23 -3.39
CA LEU A 35 21.10 -0.71 -2.49
C LEU A 35 21.52 -0.63 -1.00
N LYS A 36 22.43 0.28 -0.64
CA LYS A 36 22.80 0.52 0.75
C LYS A 36 21.66 1.21 1.49
N ARG A 37 21.25 0.66 2.63
CA ARG A 37 20.11 1.14 3.42
C ARG A 37 20.58 2.20 4.41
N ALA A 38 19.87 3.32 4.45
CA ALA A 38 20.16 4.43 5.34
C ALA A 38 19.61 4.21 6.74
N ILE A 39 20.20 4.88 7.73
CA ILE A 39 19.64 5.03 9.06
C ILE A 39 18.47 6.01 8.96
N LYS A 40 17.26 5.56 9.28
CA LYS A 40 16.06 6.40 9.22
C LYS A 40 16.12 7.53 10.25
N PRO A 41 15.73 8.74 9.89
CA PRO A 41 15.67 9.86 10.83
C PRO A 41 14.50 9.75 11.83
N PHE A 42 13.50 8.97 11.52
CA PHE A 42 12.39 8.60 12.40
C PHE A 42 12.52 7.12 12.80
N GLY A 43 11.70 6.62 13.68
CA GLY A 43 11.89 5.30 14.25
C GLY A 43 12.94 5.31 15.37
N GLY A 44 13.00 4.25 16.10
CA GLY A 44 13.94 4.15 17.22
C GLY A 44 15.30 3.62 16.82
N ILE A 45 16.29 3.89 17.66
CA ILE A 45 17.64 3.32 17.53
C ILE A 45 17.61 1.78 17.49
N ARG A 46 16.65 1.16 18.16
CA ARG A 46 16.48 -0.30 18.24
C ARG A 46 16.45 -0.99 16.88
N ILE A 47 15.85 -0.35 15.84
CA ILE A 47 15.80 -0.92 14.49
C ILE A 47 17.22 -1.01 13.91
N VAL A 48 18.00 0.04 14.12
CA VAL A 48 19.37 0.14 13.60
C VAL A 48 20.29 -0.84 14.34
N GLU A 49 20.19 -0.89 15.66
CA GLU A 49 20.96 -1.83 16.51
C GLU A 49 20.68 -3.27 16.11
N ALA A 50 19.41 -3.66 16.01
CA ALA A 50 19.01 -5.01 15.60
C ALA A 50 19.53 -5.37 14.21
N ALA A 51 19.45 -4.43 13.24
CA ALA A 51 19.95 -4.67 11.89
C ALA A 51 21.48 -4.77 11.85
N CYS A 52 22.19 -3.99 12.65
CA CYS A 52 23.65 -4.07 12.78
C CYS A 52 24.07 -5.41 13.41
N GLU A 53 23.44 -5.81 14.50
CA GLU A 53 23.71 -7.08 15.19
C GLU A 53 23.50 -8.27 14.25
N GLN A 54 22.36 -8.34 13.54
CA GLN A 54 22.03 -9.41 12.62
C GLN A 54 23.01 -9.52 11.43
N ASN A 55 23.66 -8.41 11.06
CA ASN A 55 24.57 -8.35 9.92
C ASN A 55 26.06 -8.23 10.33
N GLY A 56 26.38 -8.38 11.60
CA GLY A 56 27.76 -8.31 12.10
C GLY A 56 28.42 -6.95 11.85
N ARG A 57 27.66 -5.85 11.97
CA ARG A 57 28.12 -4.47 11.77
C ARG A 57 28.18 -3.75 13.13
N GLU A 58 29.17 -2.88 13.29
CA GLU A 58 29.26 -1.98 14.41
C GLU A 58 28.54 -0.66 14.09
N LEU A 59 27.74 -0.18 15.03
CA LEU A 59 27.05 1.10 14.92
C LEU A 59 27.88 2.22 15.56
N ASP A 60 28.02 3.36 14.88
CA ASP A 60 28.73 4.53 15.41
C ASP A 60 28.09 4.97 16.75
N PRO A 61 28.85 5.05 17.86
CA PRO A 61 28.36 5.51 19.14
C PRO A 61 27.69 6.90 19.12
N LYS A 62 28.07 7.77 18.17
CA LYS A 62 27.42 9.08 17.99
C LYS A 62 25.97 8.94 17.54
N VAL A 63 25.67 7.97 16.69
CA VAL A 63 24.28 7.69 16.27
C VAL A 63 23.46 7.27 17.48
N VAL A 64 23.99 6.37 18.31
CA VAL A 64 23.34 5.96 19.56
C VAL A 64 23.08 7.15 20.47
N GLU A 65 24.10 8.00 20.65
CA GLU A 65 23.99 9.21 21.49
C GLU A 65 22.88 10.17 20.98
N ILE A 66 22.81 10.40 19.67
CA ILE A 66 21.78 11.27 19.07
C ILE A 66 20.38 10.76 19.42
N PHE A 67 20.12 9.47 19.21
CA PHE A 67 18.80 8.90 19.45
C PHE A 67 18.43 8.74 20.92
N THR A 68 19.41 8.57 21.82
CA THR A 68 19.15 8.32 23.24
C THR A 68 19.19 9.56 24.10
N LYS A 69 19.96 10.60 23.72
CA LYS A 69 20.10 11.83 24.51
C LYS A 69 19.38 13.04 23.91
N TYR A 70 19.40 13.20 22.59
CA TYR A 70 19.02 14.45 21.97
C TYR A 70 17.74 14.38 21.14
N ARG A 71 17.30 13.19 20.78
CA ARG A 71 16.13 12.99 19.92
C ARG A 71 15.05 12.16 20.61
N LYS A 72 13.83 12.65 20.60
CA LYS A 72 12.64 11.86 20.84
C LYS A 72 12.01 11.50 19.48
N THR A 73 11.75 10.21 19.26
CA THR A 73 11.13 9.76 18.02
C THR A 73 9.61 9.77 18.13
N HIS A 74 8.91 9.71 16.99
CA HIS A 74 7.45 9.53 17.00
C HIS A 74 7.05 8.23 17.72
N ASN A 75 7.86 7.19 17.59
CA ASN A 75 7.62 5.91 18.22
C ASN A 75 7.64 6.01 19.76
N ASP A 76 8.64 6.70 20.32
CA ASP A 76 8.70 6.98 21.75
C ASP A 76 7.45 7.72 22.21
N GLY A 77 7.05 8.75 21.45
CA GLY A 77 5.83 9.51 21.73
C GLY A 77 4.56 8.67 21.73
N VAL A 78 4.42 7.76 20.76
CA VAL A 78 3.27 6.85 20.68
C VAL A 78 3.19 5.97 21.93
N PHE A 79 4.29 5.34 22.34
CA PHE A 79 4.28 4.44 23.50
C PHE A 79 4.14 5.17 24.84
N ASP A 80 4.55 6.43 24.92
CA ASP A 80 4.29 7.26 26.09
C ASP A 80 2.79 7.54 26.30
N VAL A 81 2.03 7.60 25.23
CA VAL A 81 0.60 7.98 25.26
C VAL A 81 -0.35 6.79 25.21
N TYR A 82 0.06 5.67 24.63
CA TYR A 82 -0.79 4.48 24.55
C TYR A 82 -1.30 4.03 25.91
N THR A 83 -2.62 3.91 26.03
CA THR A 83 -3.26 3.32 27.20
C THR A 83 -2.94 1.82 27.32
N ASN A 84 -3.17 1.24 28.49
CA ASN A 84 -3.03 -0.21 28.66
C ASN A 84 -3.96 -0.99 27.73
N HIS A 85 -5.15 -0.48 27.46
CA HIS A 85 -6.09 -1.10 26.51
C HIS A 85 -5.58 -1.06 25.06
N MET A 86 -5.04 0.07 24.60
CA MET A 86 -4.41 0.16 23.27
C MET A 86 -3.24 -0.82 23.13
N LYS A 87 -2.39 -0.93 24.16
CA LYS A 87 -1.30 -1.91 24.22
C LYS A 87 -1.81 -3.36 24.19
N LEU A 88 -2.94 -3.62 24.88
CA LEU A 88 -3.60 -4.93 24.87
C LEU A 88 -4.13 -5.28 23.47
N LEU A 89 -4.86 -4.37 22.81
CA LEU A 89 -5.39 -4.60 21.45
C LEU A 89 -4.27 -4.94 20.44
N ARG A 90 -3.12 -4.27 20.57
CA ARG A 90 -1.94 -4.57 19.75
C ARG A 90 -1.35 -5.95 20.10
N ARG A 91 -1.23 -6.27 21.38
CA ARG A 91 -0.66 -7.54 21.86
C ARG A 91 -1.46 -8.75 21.41
N VAL A 92 -2.79 -8.70 21.50
CA VAL A 92 -3.66 -9.78 21.04
C VAL A 92 -3.82 -9.83 19.52
N GLY A 93 -3.36 -8.80 18.80
CA GLY A 93 -3.35 -8.75 17.34
C GLY A 93 -4.69 -8.42 16.71
N ILE A 94 -5.62 -7.79 17.43
CA ILE A 94 -6.88 -7.32 16.84
C ILE A 94 -6.71 -5.97 16.13
N VAL A 95 -5.85 -5.08 16.66
CA VAL A 95 -5.39 -3.89 15.95
C VAL A 95 -3.87 -4.01 15.76
N THR A 96 -3.45 -4.08 14.52
CA THR A 96 -2.03 -4.18 14.17
C THR A 96 -1.56 -2.85 13.64
N GLY A 97 -0.72 -2.17 14.38
CA GLY A 97 -0.07 -0.93 13.99
C GLY A 97 1.42 -1.02 14.18
N LEU A 98 2.18 -0.38 13.31
CA LEU A 98 3.63 -0.39 13.30
C LEU A 98 4.15 1.05 13.36
N PRO A 99 3.99 1.76 14.49
CA PRO A 99 4.36 3.17 14.59
C PRO A 99 5.86 3.40 14.38
N ASP A 100 6.66 2.38 14.61
CA ASP A 100 8.12 2.43 14.56
C ASP A 100 8.72 2.18 13.16
N ASN A 101 7.93 1.72 12.19
CA ASN A 101 8.46 1.22 10.93
C ASN A 101 7.94 1.91 9.68
N TYR A 102 6.84 2.64 9.78
CA TYR A 102 6.27 3.36 8.66
C TYR A 102 6.49 4.85 8.82
N ALA A 103 6.77 5.48 7.72
CA ALA A 103 6.41 6.87 7.59
C ALA A 103 4.89 7.02 7.81
N ARG A 104 4.51 8.15 8.34
CA ARG A 104 3.16 8.48 8.72
C ARG A 104 2.14 8.25 7.64
N GLY A 105 2.47 8.64 6.45
CA GLY A 105 1.49 8.84 5.45
C GLY A 105 1.81 8.25 4.11
N ARG A 106 0.77 8.19 3.35
CA ARG A 106 0.82 8.03 1.91
C ARG A 106 0.73 9.42 1.32
N ILE A 107 1.90 10.01 1.07
CA ILE A 107 2.04 11.33 0.51
C ILE A 107 2.74 11.20 -0.82
N ILE A 108 2.11 11.71 -1.88
CA ILE A 108 2.75 11.88 -3.18
C ILE A 108 2.91 13.37 -3.40
N GLY A 109 4.14 13.87 -3.25
CA GLY A 109 4.45 15.24 -3.64
C GLY A 109 4.25 15.40 -5.15
N ASP A 110 3.76 16.55 -5.57
CA ASP A 110 3.71 16.86 -7.00
C ASP A 110 5.12 17.17 -7.52
N HIS A 111 5.88 16.10 -7.81
CA HIS A 111 7.27 16.17 -8.24
C HIS A 111 7.43 16.96 -9.56
N ARG A 112 6.36 17.08 -10.35
CA ARG A 112 6.33 17.86 -11.60
C ARG A 112 6.52 19.36 -11.35
N ARG A 113 6.19 19.86 -10.14
CA ARG A 113 6.32 21.29 -9.80
C ARG A 113 7.76 21.77 -9.88
N VAL A 114 8.72 20.94 -9.48
CA VAL A 114 10.15 21.28 -9.60
C VAL A 114 10.54 21.43 -11.06
N THR A 115 10.08 20.55 -11.93
CA THR A 115 10.31 20.61 -13.37
C THR A 115 9.65 21.83 -14.02
N LEU A 116 8.39 22.16 -13.64
CA LEU A 116 7.62 23.23 -14.24
C LEU A 116 8.07 24.62 -13.80
N TYR A 117 8.44 24.78 -12.53
CA TYR A 117 8.59 26.12 -11.93
C TYR A 117 10.01 26.37 -11.43
N GLY A 118 10.78 25.32 -11.16
CA GLY A 118 12.04 25.45 -10.40
C GLY A 118 11.79 25.69 -8.92
N VAL A 119 12.82 25.39 -8.11
CA VAL A 119 12.70 25.44 -6.65
C VAL A 119 12.57 26.84 -6.10
N ASP A 120 13.20 27.85 -6.72
CA ASP A 120 13.13 29.23 -6.24
C ASP A 120 11.71 29.79 -6.32
N LYS A 121 10.95 29.46 -7.36
CA LYS A 121 9.54 29.82 -7.48
C LYS A 121 8.69 29.13 -6.42
N LEU A 122 8.96 27.87 -6.12
CA LEU A 122 8.25 27.15 -5.07
C LEU A 122 8.50 27.74 -3.68
N ILE A 123 9.73 28.18 -3.40
CA ILE A 123 10.06 28.90 -2.16
C ILE A 123 9.29 30.22 -2.08
N GLU A 124 9.28 31.01 -3.15
CA GLU A 124 8.53 32.26 -3.23
C GLU A 124 7.03 32.05 -2.91
N GLU A 125 6.41 31.03 -3.49
CA GLU A 125 5.00 30.72 -3.24
C GLU A 125 4.76 30.29 -1.79
N LYS A 126 5.63 29.49 -1.19
CA LYS A 126 5.55 29.11 0.23
C LYS A 126 5.74 30.29 1.18
N GLU A 127 6.60 31.27 0.84
CA GLU A 127 6.73 32.52 1.61
C GLU A 127 5.45 33.36 1.53
N LYS A 128 4.78 33.42 0.37
CA LYS A 128 3.47 34.07 0.22
C LYS A 128 2.41 33.37 1.06
N ASP A 129 2.36 32.03 1.03
CA ASP A 129 1.44 31.23 1.85
C ASP A 129 1.67 31.52 3.34
N LYS A 130 2.92 31.55 3.78
CA LYS A 130 3.28 31.86 5.16
C LYS A 130 2.81 33.26 5.57
N LYS A 131 2.96 34.25 4.69
CA LYS A 131 2.50 35.61 4.90
C LYS A 131 0.98 35.71 4.97
N ALA A 132 0.26 34.96 4.17
CA ALA A 132 -1.20 34.88 4.20
C ALA A 132 -1.77 34.36 5.53
N HIS A 133 -0.97 33.67 6.33
CA HIS A 133 -1.33 33.17 7.65
C HIS A 133 -0.76 34.00 8.81
N GLU A 134 -0.66 35.34 8.64
CA GLU A 134 -0.35 36.29 9.71
C GLU A 134 -1.63 36.66 10.51
N GLY A 135 -1.47 37.40 11.59
CA GLY A 135 -2.54 37.87 12.47
C GLY A 135 -2.59 37.05 13.78
N GLU A 136 -3.78 36.90 14.34
CA GLU A 136 -3.93 36.12 15.60
C GLU A 136 -3.42 34.70 15.48
N MET A 137 -2.62 34.31 16.46
CA MET A 137 -1.92 33.00 16.48
C MET A 137 -2.58 32.03 17.47
N ASP A 138 -3.49 31.22 16.98
CA ASP A 138 -3.90 30.02 17.69
C ASP A 138 -2.91 28.86 17.42
N ASP A 139 -3.05 27.77 18.15
CA ASP A 139 -2.18 26.58 18.04
C ASP A 139 -2.17 25.98 16.62
N THR A 140 -3.29 26.01 15.92
CA THR A 140 -3.39 25.51 14.53
C THR A 140 -2.58 26.40 13.58
N LYS A 141 -2.70 27.71 13.70
CA LYS A 141 -1.98 28.67 12.86
C LYS A 141 -0.47 28.68 13.17
N VAL A 142 -0.10 28.61 14.45
CA VAL A 142 1.31 28.47 14.86
C VAL A 142 1.92 27.24 14.21
N ARG A 143 1.24 26.10 14.31
CA ARG A 143 1.73 24.85 13.72
C ARG A 143 1.80 24.92 12.19
N LEU A 144 0.80 25.46 11.51
CA LEU A 144 0.81 25.60 10.06
C LEU A 144 1.99 26.46 9.57
N ARG A 145 2.27 27.57 10.25
CA ARG A 145 3.39 28.44 9.89
C ARG A 145 4.74 27.77 10.14
N GLU A 146 4.86 26.97 11.19
CA GLU A 146 6.03 26.15 11.45
C GLU A 146 6.22 25.10 10.34
N GLU A 147 5.16 24.40 9.94
CA GLU A 147 5.18 23.43 8.84
C GLU A 147 5.63 24.07 7.51
N ILE A 148 5.10 25.25 7.16
CA ILE A 148 5.51 26.00 5.96
C ILE A 148 7.01 26.36 6.05
N SER A 149 7.49 26.77 7.22
CA SER A 149 8.92 27.07 7.41
C SER A 149 9.80 25.85 7.21
N GLU A 150 9.37 24.68 7.68
CA GLU A 150 10.06 23.41 7.46
C GLU A 150 10.04 23.01 5.98
N GLN A 151 8.93 23.23 5.27
CA GLN A 151 8.83 23.00 3.83
C GLN A 151 9.84 23.86 3.05
N ILE A 152 9.97 25.14 3.40
CA ILE A 152 10.95 26.04 2.78
C ILE A 152 12.39 25.57 3.02
N LYS A 153 12.71 25.11 4.24
CA LYS A 153 14.02 24.51 4.54
C LYS A 153 14.28 23.28 3.66
N ALA A 154 13.29 22.39 3.52
CA ALA A 154 13.42 21.21 2.68
C ALA A 154 13.66 21.55 1.20
N LEU A 155 12.98 22.56 0.66
CA LEU A 155 13.19 23.06 -0.70
C LEU A 155 14.62 23.61 -0.89
N LYS A 156 15.15 24.35 0.10
CA LYS A 156 16.54 24.82 0.08
C LYS A 156 17.54 23.66 0.07
N MET A 157 17.33 22.66 0.93
CA MET A 157 18.16 21.45 0.94
C MET A 157 18.07 20.65 -0.36
N MET A 158 16.92 20.64 -1.02
CA MET A 158 16.74 20.01 -2.34
C MET A 158 17.63 20.67 -3.40
N LYS A 159 17.75 22.02 -3.40
CA LYS A 159 18.70 22.74 -4.27
C LYS A 159 20.15 22.35 -4.00
N GLU A 160 20.52 22.29 -2.72
CA GLU A 160 21.88 21.90 -2.32
C GLU A 160 22.21 20.49 -2.77
N MET A 161 21.27 19.54 -2.59
CA MET A 161 21.43 18.17 -3.08
C MET A 161 21.64 18.13 -4.60
N ALA A 162 20.81 18.80 -5.38
CA ALA A 162 20.91 18.83 -6.83
C ALA A 162 22.23 19.49 -7.29
N ALA A 163 22.64 20.58 -6.64
CA ALA A 163 23.88 21.27 -6.92
C ALA A 163 25.10 20.38 -6.65
N SER A 164 25.06 19.52 -5.64
CA SER A 164 26.13 18.54 -5.36
C SER A 164 26.35 17.54 -6.51
N TYR A 165 25.29 17.25 -7.29
CA TYR A 165 25.35 16.46 -8.52
C TYR A 165 25.67 17.29 -9.78
N GLY A 166 25.93 18.59 -9.64
CA GLY A 166 26.24 19.48 -10.74
C GLY A 166 25.01 20.04 -11.49
N HIS A 167 23.83 19.99 -10.89
CA HIS A 167 22.60 20.48 -11.51
C HIS A 167 22.00 21.70 -10.76
N ASP A 168 21.54 22.67 -11.54
CA ASP A 168 20.90 23.88 -11.03
C ASP A 168 19.37 23.81 -11.24
N ILE A 169 18.65 23.41 -10.20
CA ILE A 169 17.18 23.28 -10.23
C ILE A 169 16.43 24.52 -9.72
N ARG A 170 17.10 25.68 -9.64
CA ARG A 170 16.45 26.94 -9.23
C ARG A 170 15.34 27.35 -10.20
N GLY A 171 15.59 27.17 -11.51
CA GLY A 171 14.62 27.43 -12.58
C GLY A 171 13.95 26.15 -13.11
N PRO A 172 12.94 26.34 -14.01
CA PRO A 172 12.28 25.22 -14.67
C PRO A 172 13.22 24.42 -15.58
N ALA A 173 12.85 23.16 -15.87
CA ALA A 173 13.55 22.33 -16.83
C ALA A 173 13.37 22.85 -18.26
N GLU A 174 14.41 22.80 -19.07
CA GLU A 174 14.42 23.32 -20.44
C GLU A 174 14.34 22.22 -21.52
N ASN A 175 14.61 20.98 -21.14
CA ASN A 175 14.66 19.84 -22.07
C ASN A 175 14.22 18.53 -21.39
N ALA A 176 14.10 17.46 -22.17
CA ALA A 176 13.63 16.16 -21.71
C ALA A 176 14.52 15.56 -20.60
N ARG A 177 15.84 15.63 -20.73
CA ARG A 177 16.77 15.11 -19.73
C ARG A 177 16.60 15.84 -18.40
N GLU A 178 16.54 17.15 -18.43
CA GLU A 178 16.30 17.97 -17.23
C GLU A 178 14.91 17.68 -16.64
N ALA A 179 13.88 17.54 -17.47
CA ALA A 179 12.54 17.24 -16.99
C ALA A 179 12.49 15.94 -16.17
N VAL A 180 13.10 14.88 -16.67
CA VAL A 180 13.21 13.60 -15.96
C VAL A 180 14.09 13.75 -14.70
N GLN A 181 15.22 14.43 -14.81
CA GLN A 181 16.16 14.62 -13.70
C GLN A 181 15.56 15.47 -12.56
N TRP A 182 14.91 16.62 -12.88
CA TRP A 182 14.27 17.48 -11.87
C TRP A 182 13.13 16.77 -11.14
N THR A 183 12.31 16.04 -11.88
CA THR A 183 11.24 15.22 -11.31
C THR A 183 11.81 14.15 -10.38
N TYR A 184 12.89 13.50 -10.78
CA TYR A 184 13.57 12.51 -9.95
C TYR A 184 14.25 13.13 -8.72
N PHE A 185 14.90 14.31 -8.83
CA PHE A 185 15.47 14.98 -7.65
C PHE A 185 14.42 15.35 -6.61
N ALA A 186 13.26 15.82 -7.04
CA ALA A 186 12.14 16.08 -6.14
C ALA A 186 11.74 14.82 -5.36
N TYR A 187 11.64 13.70 -6.03
CA TYR A 187 11.37 12.40 -5.44
C TYR A 187 12.51 11.91 -4.54
N LEU A 188 13.76 12.01 -5.01
CA LEU A 188 14.94 11.57 -4.26
C LEU A 188 15.09 12.33 -2.93
N ALA A 189 14.86 13.64 -2.92
CA ALA A 189 14.88 14.44 -1.70
C ALA A 189 13.89 13.91 -0.67
N ALA A 190 12.68 13.59 -1.09
CA ALA A 190 11.67 13.00 -0.23
C ALA A 190 12.07 11.60 0.28
N VAL A 191 12.63 10.75 -0.58
CA VAL A 191 13.12 9.42 -0.19
C VAL A 191 14.23 9.53 0.87
N LYS A 192 15.19 10.41 0.66
CA LYS A 192 16.33 10.62 1.59
C LYS A 192 15.88 11.16 2.94
N GLU A 193 14.90 12.06 2.95
CA GLU A 193 14.37 12.62 4.19
C GLU A 193 13.47 11.65 4.94
N GLN A 194 12.54 11.03 4.22
CA GLN A 194 11.53 10.15 4.83
C GLN A 194 12.10 8.77 5.10
N ASP A 195 12.87 8.23 4.17
CA ASP A 195 13.44 6.88 4.21
C ASP A 195 12.45 5.84 4.79
N GLY A 196 11.22 5.89 4.30
CA GLY A 196 10.09 5.11 4.80
C GLY A 196 9.37 4.31 3.71
N ALA A 197 8.32 3.63 4.10
CA ALA A 197 7.47 2.90 3.16
C ALA A 197 6.51 3.81 2.39
N ALA A 198 5.90 3.28 1.31
CA ALA A 198 4.93 3.99 0.48
C ALA A 198 5.49 5.25 -0.22
N MET A 199 6.70 5.12 -0.77
CA MET A 199 7.37 6.17 -1.52
C MET A 199 6.92 6.15 -2.99
N SER A 200 5.64 6.47 -3.24
CA SER A 200 5.06 6.49 -4.59
C SER A 200 5.57 7.65 -5.42
N PHE A 201 5.78 7.41 -6.72
CA PHE A 201 6.34 8.41 -7.64
C PHE A 201 5.26 9.34 -8.21
N GLY A 202 4.12 8.79 -8.61
CA GLY A 202 2.98 9.57 -9.04
C GLY A 202 2.33 9.07 -10.33
N ASN A 203 1.96 10.00 -11.20
CA ASN A 203 1.45 9.75 -12.56
C ASN A 203 2.18 10.75 -13.49
N THR A 204 3.33 10.37 -13.97
CA THR A 204 4.28 11.29 -14.61
C THR A 204 4.45 11.06 -16.11
N SER A 205 4.00 9.92 -16.64
CA SER A 205 4.29 9.53 -18.03
C SER A 205 3.79 10.54 -19.08
N THR A 206 2.53 10.99 -18.97
CA THR A 206 1.94 11.97 -19.88
C THR A 206 2.63 13.33 -19.78
N PHE A 207 3.03 13.73 -18.59
CA PHE A 207 3.75 14.97 -18.34
C PHE A 207 5.16 14.93 -18.95
N LEU A 208 5.94 13.90 -18.69
CA LEU A 208 7.29 13.77 -19.23
C LEU A 208 7.29 13.65 -20.76
N ASP A 209 6.25 13.06 -21.34
CA ASP A 209 6.10 12.93 -22.78
C ASP A 209 6.10 14.27 -23.52
N ILE A 210 5.60 15.35 -22.87
CA ILE A 210 5.58 16.70 -23.46
C ILE A 210 7.02 17.15 -23.77
N PHE A 211 7.92 17.01 -22.84
CA PHE A 211 9.34 17.38 -23.00
C PHE A 211 10.05 16.46 -24.00
N ILE A 212 9.80 15.16 -23.90
CA ILE A 212 10.42 14.15 -24.77
C ILE A 212 10.00 14.39 -26.23
N GLU A 213 8.70 14.56 -26.50
CA GLU A 213 8.20 14.81 -27.85
C GLU A 213 8.70 16.14 -28.43
N ASN A 214 8.83 17.17 -27.61
CA ASN A 214 9.40 18.44 -28.06
C ASN A 214 10.87 18.27 -28.49
N ASP A 215 11.70 17.64 -27.69
CA ASP A 215 13.09 17.41 -28.04
C ASP A 215 13.26 16.48 -29.27
N MET A 216 12.37 15.48 -29.40
CA MET A 216 12.36 14.62 -30.59
C MET A 216 11.97 15.38 -31.85
N LYS A 217 10.97 16.26 -31.79
CA LYS A 217 10.57 17.11 -32.93
C LYS A 217 11.68 18.08 -33.36
N GLU A 218 12.44 18.56 -32.40
CA GLU A 218 13.60 19.44 -32.64
C GLU A 218 14.87 18.68 -33.06
N GLY A 219 14.81 17.36 -33.13
CA GLY A 219 15.94 16.50 -33.49
C GLY A 219 17.03 16.43 -32.41
N LYS A 220 16.73 16.85 -31.19
CA LYS A 220 17.66 16.80 -30.03
C LYS A 220 17.70 15.44 -29.33
N LEU A 221 16.69 14.60 -29.57
CA LEU A 221 16.52 13.31 -28.91
C LEU A 221 15.99 12.29 -29.92
N THR A 222 16.60 11.11 -29.93
CA THR A 222 16.11 9.95 -30.70
C THR A 222 15.16 9.10 -29.85
N GLU A 223 14.39 8.20 -30.47
CA GLU A 223 13.53 7.27 -29.76
C GLU A 223 14.31 6.37 -28.79
N LYS A 224 15.50 5.94 -29.20
CA LYS A 224 16.39 5.13 -28.34
C LYS A 224 16.82 5.90 -27.09
N GLU A 225 17.22 7.15 -27.24
CA GLU A 225 17.60 8.01 -26.12
C GLU A 225 16.42 8.36 -25.22
N ALA A 226 15.24 8.55 -25.79
CA ALA A 226 14.00 8.75 -25.03
C ALA A 226 13.67 7.53 -24.17
N GLN A 227 13.76 6.33 -24.72
CA GLN A 227 13.61 5.09 -23.95
C GLN A 227 14.67 4.95 -22.87
N GLU A 228 15.92 5.29 -23.17
CA GLU A 228 17.06 5.23 -22.22
C GLU A 228 16.84 6.16 -21.03
N LEU A 229 16.29 7.37 -21.21
CA LEU A 229 15.92 8.27 -20.11
C LEU A 229 14.93 7.60 -19.13
N ILE A 230 13.93 6.93 -19.66
CA ILE A 230 12.92 6.24 -18.85
C ILE A 230 13.49 4.98 -18.21
N ASP A 231 14.31 4.21 -18.92
CA ASP A 231 15.00 3.05 -18.36
C ASP A 231 15.89 3.46 -17.17
N HIS A 232 16.65 4.54 -17.28
CA HIS A 232 17.50 5.06 -16.19
C HIS A 232 16.66 5.55 -15.00
N LEU A 233 15.55 6.25 -15.27
CA LEU A 233 14.61 6.63 -14.21
C LEU A 233 14.08 5.39 -13.47
N VAL A 234 13.63 4.37 -14.19
CA VAL A 234 13.11 3.13 -13.58
C VAL A 234 14.19 2.37 -12.83
N MET A 235 15.44 2.33 -13.32
CA MET A 235 16.58 1.79 -12.56
C MET A 235 16.74 2.50 -11.21
N LYS A 236 16.66 3.83 -11.18
CA LYS A 236 16.74 4.59 -9.93
C LYS A 236 15.61 4.27 -8.97
N LEU A 237 14.39 4.15 -9.49
CA LEU A 237 13.23 3.76 -8.67
C LEU A 237 13.37 2.33 -8.11
N ARG A 238 14.00 1.41 -8.84
CA ARG A 238 14.31 0.04 -8.37
C ARG A 238 15.37 0.00 -7.26
N LEU A 239 16.16 1.04 -7.09
CA LEU A 239 17.23 1.10 -6.08
C LEU A 239 16.77 1.63 -4.72
N VAL A 240 15.57 2.19 -4.62
CA VAL A 240 15.03 2.69 -3.35
C VAL A 240 14.90 1.54 -2.36
N ARG A 241 15.50 1.71 -1.18
CA ARG A 241 15.49 0.71 -0.11
C ARG A 241 15.37 1.38 1.25
N HIS A 242 14.74 0.67 2.18
CA HIS A 242 14.59 1.14 3.56
C HIS A 242 15.17 0.14 4.53
N LEU A 243 15.77 0.64 5.61
CA LEU A 243 16.20 -0.20 6.72
C LEU A 243 14.98 -0.66 7.53
N ARG A 244 14.86 -1.97 7.70
CA ARG A 244 13.80 -2.62 8.48
C ARG A 244 14.38 -3.79 9.28
N MET A 245 13.69 -4.15 10.35
CA MET A 245 13.98 -5.40 11.07
C MET A 245 13.56 -6.61 10.23
N ASP A 246 14.23 -7.74 10.41
CA ASP A 246 13.93 -8.97 9.65
C ASP A 246 12.50 -9.46 9.82
N GLU A 247 11.91 -9.31 10.99
CA GLU A 247 10.50 -9.63 11.24
C GLU A 247 9.56 -8.89 10.28
N TYR A 248 9.89 -7.64 9.94
CA TYR A 248 9.13 -6.85 9.00
C TYR A 248 9.41 -7.25 7.55
N ASN A 249 10.65 -7.59 7.24
CA ASN A 249 10.99 -8.11 5.92
C ASN A 249 10.26 -9.43 5.64
N GLN A 250 10.15 -10.29 6.64
CA GLN A 250 9.34 -11.51 6.54
C GLN A 250 7.84 -11.20 6.39
N LEU A 251 7.32 -10.20 7.14
CA LEU A 251 5.91 -9.80 7.06
C LEU A 251 5.53 -9.29 5.67
N PHE A 252 6.43 -8.58 4.99
CA PHE A 252 6.18 -7.94 3.71
C PHE A 252 6.86 -8.62 2.51
N ALA A 253 7.39 -9.81 2.70
CA ALA A 253 8.07 -10.56 1.64
C ALA A 253 9.32 -9.84 1.09
N GLY A 254 10.26 -9.55 1.93
CA GLY A 254 11.46 -8.78 1.63
C GLY A 254 11.34 -7.33 2.10
N ASP A 255 11.87 -6.39 1.35
CA ASP A 255 11.86 -4.97 1.69
C ASP A 255 11.16 -4.10 0.62
N PRO A 256 9.88 -4.35 0.30
CA PRO A 256 9.16 -3.53 -0.67
C PRO A 256 9.04 -2.10 -0.15
N THR A 257 9.20 -1.14 -1.05
CA THR A 257 9.12 0.29 -0.75
C THR A 257 7.84 0.91 -1.28
N TRP A 258 7.07 0.12 -2.04
CA TRP A 258 5.84 0.53 -2.72
C TRP A 258 6.05 1.80 -3.54
N VAL A 259 7.10 1.80 -4.33
CA VAL A 259 7.34 2.79 -5.37
C VAL A 259 6.32 2.54 -6.47
N THR A 260 5.30 3.36 -6.53
CA THR A 260 4.19 3.20 -7.48
C THR A 260 4.22 4.33 -8.49
N GLU A 261 4.13 3.97 -9.77
CA GLU A 261 3.90 4.88 -10.89
C GLU A 261 2.60 4.49 -11.58
N ALA A 262 1.64 5.41 -11.61
CA ALA A 262 0.40 5.25 -12.34
C ALA A 262 0.56 5.72 -13.79
N ILE A 263 -0.04 5.00 -14.71
CA ILE A 263 0.01 5.31 -16.16
C ILE A 263 -1.39 5.28 -16.76
N ALA A 264 -1.58 6.05 -17.82
CA ALA A 264 -2.84 6.16 -18.57
C ALA A 264 -3.96 6.85 -17.78
N GLY A 265 -5.19 6.36 -17.89
CA GLY A 265 -6.38 7.05 -17.43
C GLY A 265 -6.91 8.04 -18.47
N CYS A 266 -7.90 8.85 -18.09
CA CYS A 266 -8.53 9.84 -18.97
C CYS A 266 -8.65 11.21 -18.31
N PHE A 267 -8.71 12.26 -19.14
CA PHE A 267 -9.14 13.59 -18.74
C PHE A 267 -10.66 13.69 -18.59
N ASN A 268 -11.14 14.72 -17.91
CA ASN A 268 -12.58 14.97 -17.72
C ASN A 268 -13.32 15.23 -19.04
N ASN A 269 -12.63 15.74 -20.07
CA ASN A 269 -13.17 15.88 -21.41
C ASN A 269 -13.33 14.55 -22.18
N GLY A 270 -12.89 13.45 -21.56
CA GLY A 270 -12.98 12.10 -22.11
C GLY A 270 -11.84 11.69 -23.04
N GLN A 271 -10.82 12.54 -23.21
CA GLN A 271 -9.60 12.17 -23.92
C GLN A 271 -8.74 11.27 -23.03
N HIS A 272 -8.16 10.22 -23.60
CA HIS A 272 -7.21 9.37 -22.86
C HIS A 272 -5.87 10.07 -22.65
N LYS A 273 -5.15 9.65 -21.62
CA LYS A 273 -3.81 10.15 -21.26
C LYS A 273 -2.67 9.29 -21.80
N VAL A 274 -2.95 8.30 -22.62
CA VAL A 274 -1.93 7.43 -23.19
C VAL A 274 -1.05 8.21 -24.17
N THR A 275 0.25 8.13 -23.95
CA THR A 275 1.30 8.69 -24.78
C THR A 275 2.35 7.63 -25.09
N LYS A 276 3.32 7.92 -25.96
CA LYS A 276 4.45 7.02 -26.18
C LYS A 276 5.22 6.71 -24.90
N THR A 277 5.31 7.66 -23.97
CA THR A 277 5.98 7.44 -22.69
C THR A 277 5.21 6.48 -21.78
N SER A 278 3.90 6.34 -21.93
CA SER A 278 3.15 5.26 -21.28
C SER A 278 3.66 3.88 -21.74
N TYR A 279 3.90 3.70 -23.04
CA TYR A 279 4.52 2.48 -23.57
C TYR A 279 5.97 2.33 -23.11
N ARG A 280 6.76 3.43 -23.04
CA ARG A 280 8.16 3.40 -22.59
C ARG A 280 8.30 2.90 -21.15
N PHE A 281 7.41 3.29 -20.25
CA PHE A 281 7.39 2.74 -18.88
C PHE A 281 7.12 1.23 -18.88
N LEU A 282 6.17 0.75 -19.65
CA LEU A 282 5.89 -0.69 -19.77
C LEU A 282 7.06 -1.44 -20.43
N GLN A 283 7.71 -0.83 -21.42
CA GLN A 283 8.86 -1.41 -22.13
C GLN A 283 10.06 -1.65 -21.19
N THR A 284 10.16 -0.90 -20.09
CA THR A 284 11.24 -1.11 -19.10
C THR A 284 11.23 -2.52 -18.51
N LEU A 285 10.07 -3.18 -18.47
CA LEU A 285 9.96 -4.56 -17.99
C LEU A 285 10.62 -5.59 -18.92
N TYR A 286 10.73 -5.26 -20.21
CA TYR A 286 11.50 -6.06 -21.18
C TYR A 286 12.97 -5.65 -21.19
N ASN A 287 13.29 -4.35 -21.16
CA ASN A 287 14.65 -3.85 -21.23
C ASN A 287 15.46 -4.18 -19.96
N LEU A 288 14.84 -4.11 -18.79
CA LEU A 288 15.49 -4.28 -17.48
C LEU A 288 15.07 -5.60 -16.79
N GLY A 289 14.18 -6.36 -17.40
CA GLY A 289 13.58 -7.58 -16.83
C GLY A 289 12.41 -7.31 -15.88
N SER A 290 11.65 -8.35 -15.64
CA SER A 290 10.50 -8.34 -14.72
C SER A 290 10.92 -7.87 -13.33
N SER A 291 10.12 -7.02 -12.71
CA SER A 291 10.41 -6.49 -11.38
C SER A 291 9.12 -6.12 -10.64
N PRO A 292 9.07 -6.34 -9.32
CA PRO A 292 7.96 -5.87 -8.50
C PRO A 292 7.87 -4.35 -8.40
N GLU A 293 8.98 -3.64 -8.60
CA GLU A 293 9.05 -2.18 -8.45
C GLU A 293 9.81 -1.53 -9.62
N PRO A 294 9.39 -0.31 -10.01
CA PRO A 294 8.20 0.38 -9.53
C PRO A 294 6.93 -0.43 -9.79
N ASN A 295 5.95 -0.32 -8.88
CA ASN A 295 4.64 -0.94 -9.04
C ASN A 295 3.85 -0.18 -10.12
N LEU A 296 4.00 -0.59 -11.37
CA LEU A 296 3.34 0.05 -12.50
C LEU A 296 1.85 -0.25 -12.45
N THR A 297 1.03 0.80 -12.31
CA THR A 297 -0.42 0.71 -12.19
C THR A 297 -1.08 1.34 -13.39
N VAL A 298 -1.78 0.55 -14.18
CA VAL A 298 -2.54 1.04 -15.33
C VAL A 298 -3.90 1.53 -14.87
N LEU A 299 -4.17 2.81 -15.05
CA LEU A 299 -5.47 3.41 -14.78
C LEU A 299 -6.40 3.08 -15.94
N TRP A 300 -7.16 1.99 -15.77
CA TRP A 300 -7.96 1.39 -16.82
C TRP A 300 -9.25 2.15 -17.08
N HIS A 301 -9.51 2.43 -18.35
CA HIS A 301 -10.72 3.11 -18.78
C HIS A 301 -11.20 2.53 -20.11
N LYS A 302 -12.52 2.49 -20.33
CA LYS A 302 -13.10 1.98 -21.56
C LYS A 302 -12.62 2.67 -22.83
N LYS A 303 -12.23 3.96 -22.72
CA LYS A 303 -11.74 4.79 -23.83
C LYS A 303 -10.24 4.66 -24.12
N LEU A 304 -9.51 3.84 -23.37
CA LEU A 304 -8.10 3.61 -23.70
C LEU A 304 -7.97 3.00 -25.10
N PRO A 305 -6.93 3.39 -25.87
CA PRO A 305 -6.71 2.83 -27.21
C PRO A 305 -6.56 1.30 -27.15
N LYS A 306 -7.21 0.61 -28.09
CA LYS A 306 -7.13 -0.86 -28.16
C LYS A 306 -5.69 -1.39 -28.22
N PRO A 307 -4.76 -0.82 -29.02
CA PRO A 307 -3.37 -1.27 -29.02
C PRO A 307 -2.68 -1.14 -27.65
N PHE A 308 -3.00 -0.09 -26.88
CA PHE A 308 -2.46 0.07 -25.52
C PHE A 308 -3.02 -0.96 -24.55
N LYS A 309 -4.33 -1.23 -24.58
CA LYS A 309 -4.95 -2.29 -23.79
C LYS A 309 -4.33 -3.66 -24.08
N GLU A 310 -4.13 -3.97 -25.35
CA GLU A 310 -3.50 -5.22 -25.80
C GLU A 310 -2.05 -5.32 -25.34
N PHE A 311 -1.28 -4.23 -25.40
CA PHE A 311 0.09 -4.20 -24.91
C PHE A 311 0.16 -4.39 -23.37
N CYS A 312 -0.72 -3.74 -22.62
CA CYS A 312 -0.81 -3.98 -21.18
C CYS A 312 -1.11 -5.45 -20.84
N ALA A 313 -2.09 -6.03 -21.52
CA ALA A 313 -2.43 -7.44 -21.34
C ALA A 313 -1.25 -8.37 -21.70
N LYS A 314 -0.52 -8.08 -22.80
CA LYS A 314 0.70 -8.81 -23.15
C LYS A 314 1.75 -8.71 -22.03
N VAL A 315 2.00 -7.54 -21.51
CA VAL A 315 2.95 -7.34 -20.40
C VAL A 315 2.54 -8.15 -19.17
N SER A 316 1.25 -8.21 -18.84
CA SER A 316 0.76 -9.05 -17.74
C SER A 316 0.97 -10.53 -17.99
N VAL A 317 0.68 -11.00 -19.22
CA VAL A 317 0.90 -12.41 -19.61
C VAL A 317 2.39 -12.80 -19.51
N ASP A 318 3.27 -11.90 -19.95
CA ASP A 318 4.71 -12.16 -20.00
C ASP A 318 5.42 -12.02 -18.65
N THR A 319 4.97 -11.08 -17.79
CA THR A 319 5.79 -10.63 -16.66
C THR A 319 5.11 -10.67 -15.30
N SER A 320 3.79 -10.70 -15.23
CA SER A 320 2.99 -10.53 -13.99
C SER A 320 3.44 -9.30 -13.14
N SER A 321 3.96 -8.24 -13.78
CA SER A 321 4.63 -7.11 -13.09
C SER A 321 3.78 -5.85 -13.00
N ILE A 322 2.56 -5.83 -13.52
CA ILE A 322 1.68 -4.65 -13.51
C ILE A 322 0.34 -4.96 -12.87
N GLN A 323 -0.34 -3.93 -12.42
CA GLN A 323 -1.71 -4.01 -11.89
C GLN A 323 -2.62 -3.00 -12.58
N TYR A 324 -3.92 -3.13 -12.32
CA TYR A 324 -4.96 -2.33 -12.97
C TYR A 324 -5.89 -1.73 -11.93
N GLU A 325 -6.26 -0.47 -12.12
CA GLU A 325 -7.27 0.21 -11.31
C GLU A 325 -8.29 0.95 -12.17
N ASN A 326 -9.52 1.03 -11.69
CA ASN A 326 -10.65 1.58 -12.41
C ASN A 326 -10.63 3.12 -12.42
N ASP A 327 -10.11 3.72 -13.48
CA ASP A 327 -10.01 5.17 -13.63
C ASP A 327 -11.40 5.86 -13.62
N GLU A 328 -12.39 5.28 -14.29
CA GLU A 328 -13.74 5.87 -14.36
C GLU A 328 -14.39 5.96 -12.97
N LEU A 329 -14.28 4.89 -12.20
CA LEU A 329 -14.78 4.83 -10.82
C LEU A 329 -14.06 5.81 -9.89
N MET A 330 -12.73 5.80 -9.91
CA MET A 330 -11.93 6.67 -9.04
C MET A 330 -12.14 8.14 -9.34
N ARG A 331 -12.11 8.55 -10.62
CA ARG A 331 -12.37 9.94 -11.00
C ARG A 331 -13.76 10.43 -10.56
N LYS A 332 -14.77 9.58 -10.71
CA LYS A 332 -16.14 9.88 -10.28
C LYS A 332 -16.25 10.08 -8.76
N VAL A 333 -15.63 9.20 -7.99
CA VAL A 333 -15.74 9.21 -6.51
C VAL A 333 -14.87 10.28 -5.89
N TRP A 334 -13.63 10.45 -6.36
CA TRP A 334 -12.68 11.44 -5.87
C TRP A 334 -12.83 12.82 -6.51
N LYS A 335 -13.62 12.93 -7.58
CA LYS A 335 -13.85 14.18 -8.33
C LYS A 335 -12.54 14.86 -8.78
N THR A 336 -11.67 14.09 -9.39
CA THR A 336 -10.37 14.54 -9.89
C THR A 336 -9.97 13.75 -11.13
N GLU A 337 -9.22 14.39 -12.02
CA GLU A 337 -8.55 13.71 -13.14
C GLU A 337 -7.04 13.63 -12.95
N ASP A 338 -6.52 14.32 -11.94
CA ASP A 338 -5.09 14.36 -11.63
C ASP A 338 -4.83 13.68 -10.27
N TYR A 339 -4.41 12.44 -10.33
CA TYR A 339 -4.13 11.61 -9.16
C TYR A 339 -3.06 10.58 -9.45
N GLY A 340 -2.40 10.15 -8.40
CA GLY A 340 -1.51 8.99 -8.39
C GLY A 340 -2.05 7.91 -7.47
N ILE A 341 -1.38 6.76 -7.48
CA ILE A 341 -1.69 5.65 -6.58
C ILE A 341 -0.64 5.61 -5.47
N ALA A 342 -1.09 5.86 -4.25
CA ALA A 342 -0.22 5.78 -3.09
C ALA A 342 -0.11 4.34 -2.58
N CYS A 343 1.11 3.87 -2.37
CA CYS A 343 1.41 2.53 -1.91
C CYS A 343 0.93 1.46 -2.90
N CYS A 344 -0.14 0.76 -2.55
CA CYS A 344 -0.65 -0.38 -3.31
C CYS A 344 -1.81 0.00 -4.24
N VAL A 345 -2.86 0.63 -3.67
CA VAL A 345 -4.16 0.79 -4.35
C VAL A 345 -4.87 2.11 -4.02
N SER A 346 -4.25 3.01 -3.28
CA SER A 346 -4.92 4.19 -2.74
C SER A 346 -4.84 5.39 -3.67
N CYS A 347 -6.00 5.92 -4.06
CA CYS A 347 -6.07 7.14 -4.87
C CYS A 347 -5.66 8.37 -4.05
N THR A 348 -4.74 9.18 -4.59
CA THR A 348 -4.28 10.42 -3.98
C THR A 348 -4.26 11.53 -5.02
N LYS A 349 -5.01 12.61 -4.77
CA LYS A 349 -5.04 13.79 -5.67
C LYS A 349 -3.67 14.45 -5.68
N THR A 350 -3.04 14.53 -6.83
CA THR A 350 -1.68 15.04 -6.98
C THR A 350 -1.60 16.51 -6.54
N GLY A 351 -0.67 16.81 -5.64
CA GLY A 351 -0.43 18.15 -5.14
C GLY A 351 -1.52 18.74 -4.23
N LYS A 352 -2.57 17.98 -3.90
CA LYS A 352 -3.72 18.47 -3.10
C LYS A 352 -4.00 17.68 -1.86
N SER A 353 -3.82 16.37 -1.89
CA SER A 353 -4.20 15.50 -0.79
C SER A 353 -3.04 14.71 -0.22
N MET A 354 -3.21 14.32 1.04
CA MET A 354 -2.36 13.36 1.73
C MET A 354 -3.21 12.41 2.55
N GLN A 355 -2.67 11.24 2.86
CA GLN A 355 -3.36 10.24 3.67
C GLN A 355 -2.55 9.89 4.90
N PHE A 356 -3.21 9.86 6.04
CA PHE A 356 -2.70 9.21 7.22
C PHE A 356 -2.93 7.70 7.11
N PHE A 357 -1.90 6.90 7.39
CA PHE A 357 -1.96 5.45 7.31
C PHE A 357 -1.08 4.83 8.40
N GLY A 358 -1.53 3.78 9.10
CA GLY A 358 -0.70 3.25 10.18
C GLY A 358 -1.11 1.91 10.79
N ALA A 359 -2.36 1.51 10.73
CA ALA A 359 -2.81 0.29 11.38
C ALA A 359 -3.98 -0.38 10.64
N ARG A 360 -4.19 -1.67 10.93
CA ARG A 360 -5.31 -2.48 10.41
C ARG A 360 -6.02 -3.21 11.53
N CYS A 361 -7.30 -3.54 11.30
CA CYS A 361 -8.14 -4.30 12.20
C CYS A 361 -8.36 -5.73 11.69
N ASN A 362 -8.22 -6.71 12.58
CA ASN A 362 -8.55 -8.11 12.32
C ASN A 362 -10.04 -8.35 12.63
N LEU A 363 -10.87 -8.37 11.59
CA LEU A 363 -12.31 -8.51 11.72
C LEU A 363 -12.74 -9.92 12.20
N ALA A 364 -11.96 -10.95 11.85
CA ALA A 364 -12.22 -12.32 12.27
C ALA A 364 -12.02 -12.48 13.79
N LYS A 365 -11.00 -11.85 14.37
CA LYS A 365 -10.83 -11.84 15.83
C LYS A 365 -11.99 -11.10 16.53
N ALA A 366 -12.48 -10.02 15.94
CA ALA A 366 -13.63 -9.30 16.48
C ALA A 366 -14.86 -10.21 16.55
N LEU A 367 -15.13 -11.02 15.52
CA LEU A 367 -16.20 -12.02 15.53
C LEU A 367 -15.98 -13.08 16.62
N LEU A 368 -14.77 -13.62 16.75
CA LEU A 368 -14.44 -14.62 17.77
C LEU A 368 -14.57 -14.05 19.19
N MET A 369 -14.20 -12.79 19.42
CA MET A 369 -14.44 -12.12 20.71
C MET A 369 -15.93 -11.96 21.02
N ALA A 370 -16.77 -11.72 20.01
CA ALA A 370 -18.21 -11.73 20.19
C ALA A 370 -18.74 -13.10 20.65
N LEU A 371 -18.15 -14.18 20.15
CA LEU A 371 -18.50 -15.56 20.54
C LEU A 371 -17.90 -15.98 21.89
N ASN A 372 -16.91 -15.26 22.42
CA ASN A 372 -16.11 -15.62 23.58
C ASN A 372 -16.21 -14.59 24.72
N MET A 373 -17.38 -13.96 24.90
CA MET A 373 -17.61 -13.02 26.02
C MET A 373 -16.62 -11.85 26.05
N GLY A 374 -16.16 -11.38 24.89
CA GLY A 374 -15.16 -10.32 24.77
C GLY A 374 -13.71 -10.75 25.05
N LYS A 375 -13.46 -12.05 25.19
CA LYS A 375 -12.12 -12.60 25.44
C LYS A 375 -11.40 -12.96 24.14
N ASP A 376 -10.10 -12.80 24.14
CA ASP A 376 -9.23 -13.30 23.09
C ASP A 376 -9.21 -14.83 23.08
N GLU A 377 -9.48 -15.44 21.95
CA GLU A 377 -9.63 -16.89 21.80
C GLU A 377 -8.30 -17.66 21.96
N ILE A 378 -7.18 -16.98 21.83
CA ILE A 378 -5.84 -17.59 21.95
C ILE A 378 -5.34 -17.53 23.38
N SER A 379 -5.37 -16.33 24.01
CA SER A 379 -4.81 -16.10 25.35
C SER A 379 -5.81 -16.19 26.48
N GLY A 380 -7.11 -16.16 26.19
CA GLY A 380 -8.18 -16.10 27.19
C GLY A 380 -8.31 -14.76 27.92
N VAL A 381 -7.51 -13.76 27.57
CA VAL A 381 -7.51 -12.45 28.22
C VAL A 381 -8.77 -11.68 27.86
N GLN A 382 -9.40 -11.02 28.85
CA GLN A 382 -10.53 -10.11 28.64
C GLN A 382 -10.05 -8.88 27.86
N VAL A 383 -10.72 -8.60 26.73
CA VAL A 383 -10.38 -7.47 25.84
C VAL A 383 -11.53 -6.45 25.80
N PHE A 384 -12.78 -6.91 25.73
CA PHE A 384 -13.98 -6.07 25.76
C PHE A 384 -14.91 -6.55 26.85
N ASP A 385 -15.37 -5.63 27.71
CA ASP A 385 -16.32 -5.92 28.78
C ASP A 385 -17.77 -5.85 28.31
N GLY A 386 -18.67 -6.40 29.10
CA GLY A 386 -20.13 -6.32 28.87
C GLY A 386 -20.68 -7.27 27.80
N ILE A 387 -19.87 -8.18 27.29
CA ILE A 387 -20.34 -9.23 26.37
C ILE A 387 -20.72 -10.47 27.19
N THR A 388 -21.99 -10.78 27.18
CA THR A 388 -22.53 -11.95 27.91
C THR A 388 -22.26 -13.25 27.15
N GLU A 389 -22.37 -14.36 27.86
CA GLU A 389 -22.25 -15.69 27.27
C GLU A 389 -23.19 -15.87 26.09
N MET A 390 -22.74 -16.65 25.09
CA MET A 390 -23.57 -16.99 23.93
C MET A 390 -24.58 -18.08 24.33
N PRO A 391 -25.86 -17.83 24.20
CA PRO A 391 -26.86 -18.88 24.41
C PRO A 391 -26.86 -19.83 23.21
N ASP A 392 -26.50 -21.08 23.44
CA ASP A 392 -26.50 -22.16 22.45
C ASP A 392 -27.48 -23.24 22.92
N PRO A 393 -28.82 -23.00 22.98
CA PRO A 393 -29.75 -23.86 23.70
C PRO A 393 -29.87 -25.28 23.13
N ASP A 394 -29.60 -25.46 21.86
CA ASP A 394 -29.53 -26.76 21.15
C ASP A 394 -28.11 -27.14 20.72
N GLY A 395 -27.09 -26.44 21.24
CA GLY A 395 -25.69 -26.62 20.90
C GLY A 395 -25.26 -25.95 19.60
N TYR A 396 -26.10 -25.17 18.93
CA TYR A 396 -25.82 -24.50 17.68
C TYR A 396 -25.89 -22.99 17.81
N LEU A 397 -24.97 -22.28 17.13
CA LEU A 397 -24.99 -20.82 17.04
C LEU A 397 -26.23 -20.31 16.29
N LYS A 398 -26.83 -19.25 16.80
CA LYS A 398 -28.01 -18.58 16.19
C LYS A 398 -27.54 -17.28 15.53
N TYR A 399 -27.77 -17.13 14.23
CA TYR A 399 -27.35 -16.00 13.43
C TYR A 399 -27.66 -14.63 14.05
N LYS A 400 -28.93 -14.44 14.49
CA LYS A 400 -29.33 -13.16 15.08
C LYS A 400 -28.54 -12.82 16.34
N GLU A 401 -28.34 -13.79 17.22
CA GLU A 401 -27.62 -13.60 18.47
C GLU A 401 -26.12 -13.29 18.24
N VAL A 402 -25.50 -14.00 17.31
CA VAL A 402 -24.10 -13.74 16.90
C VAL A 402 -23.95 -12.32 16.35
N VAL A 403 -24.83 -11.91 15.44
CA VAL A 403 -24.83 -10.56 14.87
C VAL A 403 -25.07 -9.49 15.94
N ASP A 404 -26.00 -9.72 16.87
CA ASP A 404 -26.29 -8.75 17.94
C ASP A 404 -25.06 -8.57 18.86
N LYS A 405 -24.36 -9.65 19.22
CA LYS A 405 -23.13 -9.55 20.01
C LYS A 405 -21.95 -8.93 19.22
N PHE A 406 -21.86 -9.24 17.95
CA PHE A 406 -20.85 -8.61 17.08
C PHE A 406 -21.05 -7.10 16.99
N LYS A 407 -22.29 -6.64 16.95
CA LYS A 407 -22.64 -5.20 16.99
C LYS A 407 -22.28 -4.52 18.31
N LEU A 408 -22.09 -5.24 19.41
CA LEU A 408 -21.60 -4.66 20.66
C LEU A 408 -20.08 -4.48 20.64
N ILE A 409 -19.35 -5.39 19.99
CA ILE A 409 -17.88 -5.33 19.88
C ILE A 409 -17.44 -4.20 18.94
N ILE A 410 -18.04 -4.07 17.76
CA ILE A 410 -17.57 -3.23 16.67
C ILE A 410 -17.46 -1.75 17.07
N PRO A 411 -18.41 -1.08 17.71
CA PRO A 411 -18.26 0.32 18.10
C PRO A 411 -17.12 0.56 19.08
N SER A 412 -16.94 -0.33 20.06
CA SER A 412 -15.86 -0.24 21.04
C SER A 412 -14.48 -0.44 20.38
N LEU A 413 -14.38 -1.43 19.49
CA LEU A 413 -13.18 -1.68 18.73
C LEU A 413 -12.83 -0.50 17.83
N ILE A 414 -13.78 0.04 17.09
CA ILE A 414 -13.55 1.17 16.17
C ILE A 414 -13.14 2.42 16.94
N LYS A 415 -13.77 2.70 18.09
CA LYS A 415 -13.37 3.82 18.95
C LYS A 415 -11.88 3.74 19.31
N GLU A 416 -11.44 2.59 19.80
CA GLU A 416 -10.02 2.40 20.15
C GLU A 416 -9.10 2.39 18.93
N TYR A 417 -9.54 1.83 17.81
CA TYR A 417 -8.79 1.87 16.56
C TYR A 417 -8.57 3.32 16.08
N VAL A 418 -9.61 4.16 16.12
CA VAL A 418 -9.50 5.59 15.82
C VAL A 418 -8.53 6.29 16.80
N ASN A 419 -8.65 6.01 18.10
CA ASN A 419 -7.74 6.59 19.09
C ASN A 419 -6.28 6.21 18.83
N ILE A 420 -6.00 4.94 18.52
CA ILE A 420 -4.67 4.47 18.15
C ILE A 420 -4.13 5.25 16.94
N MET A 421 -4.93 5.39 15.89
CA MET A 421 -4.55 6.12 14.68
C MET A 421 -4.31 7.61 14.96
N ASN A 422 -5.15 8.24 15.75
CA ASN A 422 -4.98 9.64 16.13
C ASN A 422 -3.64 9.86 16.89
N VAL A 423 -3.31 8.97 17.82
CA VAL A 423 -2.02 9.03 18.57
C VAL A 423 -0.83 8.88 17.61
N ILE A 424 -0.85 7.87 16.74
CA ILE A 424 0.22 7.63 15.78
C ILE A 424 0.47 8.88 14.93
N HIS A 425 -0.57 9.46 14.35
CA HIS A 425 -0.41 10.55 13.39
C HIS A 425 -0.12 11.90 14.05
N TYR A 426 -0.62 12.13 15.26
CA TYR A 426 -0.20 13.28 16.05
C TYR A 426 1.31 13.23 16.35
N MET A 427 1.83 12.06 16.75
CA MET A 427 3.23 11.91 17.11
C MET A 427 4.16 12.02 15.90
N HIS A 428 3.73 11.55 14.74
CA HIS A 428 4.46 11.78 13.49
C HIS A 428 4.54 13.28 13.14
N ASP A 429 3.44 13.99 13.20
CA ASP A 429 3.44 15.43 12.94
C ASP A 429 4.38 16.17 13.90
N LYS A 430 4.44 15.73 15.15
CA LYS A 430 5.23 16.39 16.19
C LYS A 430 6.74 16.11 16.09
N TYR A 431 7.11 14.86 15.83
CA TYR A 431 8.51 14.42 15.92
C TYR A 431 9.16 14.10 14.58
N PHE A 432 8.36 13.89 13.55
CA PHE A 432 8.85 13.65 12.20
C PHE A 432 7.85 14.16 11.15
N TYR A 433 7.91 15.45 10.86
CA TYR A 433 7.10 16.05 9.81
C TYR A 433 7.76 15.82 8.43
N GLU A 434 6.99 15.31 7.48
CA GLU A 434 7.45 14.93 6.13
C GLU A 434 7.50 16.16 5.21
N ARG A 435 8.41 17.06 5.49
CA ARG A 435 8.48 18.41 4.93
C ARG A 435 8.77 18.46 3.43
N ALA A 436 9.62 17.55 2.90
CA ALA A 436 9.97 17.52 1.48
C ALA A 436 8.77 17.14 0.61
N GLN A 437 7.98 16.14 1.02
CA GLN A 437 6.74 15.76 0.35
C GLN A 437 5.68 16.87 0.45
N MET A 438 5.49 17.41 1.66
CA MET A 438 4.48 18.44 1.92
C MET A 438 4.83 19.77 1.25
N ALA A 439 6.10 20.06 0.99
CA ALA A 439 6.51 21.25 0.22
C ALA A 439 5.98 21.24 -1.23
N LEU A 440 5.65 20.06 -1.76
CA LEU A 440 5.15 19.86 -3.12
C LEU A 440 3.63 19.62 -3.14
N ILE A 441 2.94 20.02 -2.08
CA ILE A 441 1.48 19.96 -1.94
C ILE A 441 0.96 21.34 -1.60
N ASP A 442 -0.27 21.64 -1.99
CA ASP A 442 -0.96 22.90 -1.65
C ASP A 442 -1.01 23.06 -0.12
N THR A 443 -0.92 24.31 0.35
CA THR A 443 -0.94 24.58 1.79
C THR A 443 -2.28 24.26 2.44
N ASP A 444 -3.38 24.39 1.67
CA ASP A 444 -4.71 23.91 2.06
C ASP A 444 -4.85 22.42 1.66
N VAL A 445 -4.46 21.53 2.56
CA VAL A 445 -4.34 20.08 2.30
C VAL A 445 -5.65 19.37 2.56
N GLU A 446 -6.14 18.63 1.58
CA GLU A 446 -7.22 17.66 1.78
C GLU A 446 -6.64 16.40 2.48
N ARG A 447 -7.12 16.11 3.69
CA ARG A 447 -6.63 14.98 4.49
C ARG A 447 -7.62 13.85 4.54
N SER A 448 -7.14 12.63 4.37
CA SER A 448 -7.86 11.41 4.69
C SER A 448 -7.08 10.58 5.72
N MET A 449 -7.79 9.73 6.47
CA MET A 449 -7.18 8.74 7.32
C MET A 449 -7.65 7.35 6.87
N ALA A 450 -6.67 6.53 6.52
CA ALA A 450 -6.89 5.22 5.96
C ALA A 450 -6.96 4.16 7.06
N PHE A 451 -8.15 3.58 7.23
CA PHE A 451 -8.41 2.43 8.08
C PHE A 451 -8.48 1.18 7.21
N GLY A 452 -8.05 0.04 7.72
CA GLY A 452 -8.09 -1.21 6.97
C GLY A 452 -8.67 -2.35 7.80
N ILE A 453 -9.38 -3.25 7.14
CA ILE A 453 -9.85 -4.51 7.72
C ILE A 453 -9.25 -5.70 7.01
N ALA A 454 -8.88 -6.72 7.79
CA ALA A 454 -8.41 -8.02 7.34
C ALA A 454 -9.46 -9.09 7.69
N GLY A 455 -9.62 -10.09 6.82
CA GLY A 455 -10.51 -11.23 7.07
C GLY A 455 -11.96 -11.01 6.65
N LEU A 456 -12.23 -10.11 5.70
CA LEU A 456 -13.60 -9.87 5.22
C LEU A 456 -14.27 -11.14 4.72
N SER A 457 -13.62 -11.89 3.83
CA SER A 457 -14.17 -13.13 3.28
C SER A 457 -14.36 -14.21 4.34
N VAL A 458 -13.46 -14.29 5.32
CA VAL A 458 -13.57 -15.21 6.46
C VAL A 458 -14.85 -14.92 7.26
N VAL A 459 -15.06 -13.65 7.61
CA VAL A 459 -16.25 -13.24 8.41
C VAL A 459 -17.53 -13.37 7.61
N ALA A 460 -17.53 -13.01 6.33
CA ALA A 460 -18.68 -13.19 5.45
C ALA A 460 -19.09 -14.66 5.35
N ASP A 461 -18.13 -15.56 5.14
CA ASP A 461 -18.36 -17.01 5.10
C ASP A 461 -18.79 -17.57 6.45
N ALA A 462 -18.18 -17.10 7.55
CA ALA A 462 -18.55 -17.51 8.90
C ALA A 462 -20.02 -17.15 9.23
N LEU A 463 -20.43 -15.94 8.94
CA LEU A 463 -21.83 -15.50 9.13
C LEU A 463 -22.77 -16.22 8.18
N SER A 464 -22.36 -16.53 6.96
CA SER A 464 -23.11 -17.35 6.01
C SER A 464 -23.29 -18.78 6.53
N ALA A 465 -22.24 -19.40 7.06
CA ALA A 465 -22.31 -20.72 7.66
C ALA A 465 -23.31 -20.77 8.83
N ILE A 466 -23.23 -19.80 9.73
CA ILE A 466 -24.14 -19.70 10.89
C ILE A 466 -25.60 -19.50 10.43
N LYS A 467 -25.81 -18.77 9.32
CA LYS A 467 -27.13 -18.45 8.80
C LYS A 467 -27.80 -19.60 8.02
N TYR A 468 -27.00 -20.32 7.22
CA TYR A 468 -27.55 -21.28 6.23
C TYR A 468 -27.18 -22.72 6.50
N ALA A 469 -26.23 -23.00 7.38
CA ALA A 469 -25.88 -24.33 7.88
C ALA A 469 -26.16 -24.39 9.39
N LYS A 470 -25.71 -25.45 10.03
CA LYS A 470 -25.73 -25.61 11.50
C LYS A 470 -24.28 -25.59 11.98
N VAL A 471 -23.92 -24.62 12.80
CA VAL A 471 -22.58 -24.46 13.33
C VAL A 471 -22.59 -24.67 14.84
N LYS A 472 -21.85 -25.69 15.29
CA LYS A 472 -21.69 -26.03 16.70
C LYS A 472 -20.31 -25.62 17.18
N PRO A 473 -20.19 -24.70 18.16
CA PRO A 473 -18.92 -24.34 18.75
C PRO A 473 -18.43 -25.47 19.67
N ILE A 474 -17.14 -25.79 19.60
CA ILE A 474 -16.44 -26.64 20.55
C ILE A 474 -15.70 -25.72 21.53
N ARG A 475 -16.12 -25.72 22.80
CA ARG A 475 -15.58 -24.84 23.83
C ARG A 475 -14.71 -25.60 24.82
N ASN A 476 -13.70 -24.93 25.38
CA ASN A 476 -12.93 -25.44 26.48
C ASN A 476 -13.66 -25.23 27.82
N GLU A 477 -13.04 -25.64 28.92
CA GLU A 477 -13.56 -25.52 30.29
C GLU A 477 -13.85 -24.07 30.72
N TYR A 478 -13.24 -23.07 30.06
CA TYR A 478 -13.45 -21.63 30.30
C TYR A 478 -14.52 -21.01 29.38
N GLY A 479 -15.25 -21.83 28.61
CA GLY A 479 -16.25 -21.37 27.65
C GLY A 479 -15.70 -20.74 26.39
N ILE A 480 -14.40 -20.85 26.13
CA ILE A 480 -13.75 -20.26 24.94
C ILE A 480 -13.76 -21.26 23.80
N THR A 481 -14.18 -20.81 22.61
CA THR A 481 -14.21 -21.62 21.39
C THR A 481 -12.80 -22.09 20.99
N GLN A 482 -12.67 -23.37 20.72
CA GLN A 482 -11.43 -23.97 20.22
C GLN A 482 -11.56 -24.41 18.76
N ASP A 483 -12.75 -24.85 18.36
CA ASP A 483 -13.08 -25.27 16.99
C ASP A 483 -14.58 -25.20 16.74
N PHE A 484 -15.01 -25.53 15.52
CA PHE A 484 -16.40 -25.53 15.09
C PHE A 484 -16.70 -26.80 14.28
N VAL A 485 -17.88 -27.38 14.50
CA VAL A 485 -18.45 -28.42 13.66
C VAL A 485 -19.54 -27.79 12.80
N ILE A 486 -19.48 -28.02 11.49
CA ILE A 486 -20.45 -27.48 10.54
C ILE A 486 -21.22 -28.63 9.92
N GLU A 487 -22.53 -28.59 10.03
CA GLU A 487 -23.46 -29.57 9.44
C GLU A 487 -24.25 -28.87 8.33
N GLY A 488 -24.17 -29.41 7.12
CA GLY A 488 -24.78 -28.83 5.92
C GLY A 488 -23.85 -27.95 5.12
N ASP A 489 -24.35 -27.46 3.99
CA ASP A 489 -23.63 -26.54 3.11
C ASP A 489 -24.15 -25.10 3.26
N PHE A 490 -23.33 -24.15 2.86
CA PHE A 490 -23.64 -22.72 2.94
C PHE A 490 -23.06 -21.97 1.77
N PRO A 491 -23.66 -20.82 1.37
CA PRO A 491 -23.09 -19.95 0.34
C PRO A 491 -21.72 -19.42 0.75
N LYS A 492 -20.73 -19.53 -0.14
CA LYS A 492 -19.37 -19.07 0.07
C LYS A 492 -19.07 -17.86 -0.83
N PHE A 493 -18.43 -16.85 -0.27
CA PHE A 493 -18.01 -15.64 -0.99
C PHE A 493 -17.06 -16.01 -2.16
N GLY A 494 -17.28 -15.39 -3.32
CA GLY A 494 -16.53 -15.67 -4.54
C GLY A 494 -17.27 -16.51 -5.57
N ASN A 495 -18.59 -16.70 -5.43
CA ASN A 495 -19.41 -17.52 -6.33
C ASN A 495 -20.59 -16.74 -6.92
N ASP A 496 -20.56 -15.41 -6.87
CA ASP A 496 -21.63 -14.52 -7.34
C ASP A 496 -22.98 -14.80 -6.67
N ASP A 497 -22.94 -15.22 -5.42
CA ASP A 497 -24.13 -15.56 -4.63
C ASP A 497 -24.49 -14.41 -3.67
N ASP A 498 -25.59 -13.74 -3.97
CA ASP A 498 -26.07 -12.59 -3.20
C ASP A 498 -26.38 -12.90 -1.74
N ARG A 499 -26.61 -14.17 -1.37
CA ARG A 499 -26.87 -14.56 0.02
C ARG A 499 -25.66 -14.25 0.92
N VAL A 500 -24.44 -14.45 0.42
CA VAL A 500 -23.21 -14.17 1.16
C VAL A 500 -22.58 -12.85 0.72
N ASP A 501 -22.68 -12.47 -0.55
CA ASP A 501 -22.10 -11.21 -1.05
C ASP A 501 -22.70 -9.99 -0.36
N LYS A 502 -24.02 -10.01 -0.05
CA LYS A 502 -24.69 -8.96 0.73
C LYS A 502 -24.21 -8.89 2.18
N ILE A 503 -23.79 -10.01 2.77
CA ILE A 503 -23.18 -10.02 4.11
C ILE A 503 -21.85 -9.25 4.06
N ALA A 504 -20.99 -9.54 3.08
CA ALA A 504 -19.73 -8.82 2.90
C ALA A 504 -19.93 -7.32 2.68
N GLN A 505 -20.87 -6.94 1.80
CA GLN A 505 -21.22 -5.53 1.57
C GLN A 505 -21.68 -4.83 2.84
N LYS A 506 -22.53 -5.48 3.64
CA LYS A 506 -23.06 -4.93 4.89
C LYS A 506 -21.96 -4.71 5.92
N LEU A 507 -21.08 -5.68 6.11
CA LEU A 507 -19.93 -5.57 7.03
C LEU A 507 -19.09 -4.33 6.74
N VAL A 508 -18.79 -4.09 5.49
CA VAL A 508 -17.98 -2.95 5.03
C VAL A 508 -18.72 -1.62 5.25
N LYS A 509 -19.99 -1.56 4.88
CA LYS A 509 -20.82 -0.36 5.05
C LYS A 509 -20.99 0.01 6.52
N ASP A 510 -21.29 -0.97 7.36
CA ASP A 510 -21.49 -0.75 8.80
C ASP A 510 -20.20 -0.29 9.49
N PHE A 511 -19.06 -0.90 9.14
CA PHE A 511 -17.76 -0.51 9.66
C PHE A 511 -17.39 0.94 9.27
N HIS A 512 -17.56 1.29 8.00
CA HIS A 512 -17.30 2.64 7.52
C HIS A 512 -18.25 3.67 8.14
N ALA A 513 -19.52 3.33 8.31
CA ALA A 513 -20.50 4.20 8.96
C ALA A 513 -20.13 4.49 10.43
N GLU A 514 -19.62 3.49 11.14
CA GLU A 514 -19.16 3.69 12.53
C GLU A 514 -17.91 4.56 12.60
N LEU A 515 -16.93 4.39 11.70
CA LEU A 515 -15.75 5.24 11.63
C LEU A 515 -16.09 6.74 11.56
N LYS A 516 -17.15 7.10 10.83
CA LYS A 516 -17.58 8.50 10.65
C LYS A 516 -18.17 9.15 11.92
N ARG A 517 -18.44 8.39 12.96
CA ARG A 517 -19.01 8.90 14.23
C ARG A 517 -17.94 9.43 15.17
N HIS A 518 -16.66 9.22 14.87
CA HIS A 518 -15.55 9.55 15.74
C HIS A 518 -14.76 10.75 15.24
N TYR A 519 -14.15 11.47 16.15
CA TYR A 519 -13.17 12.52 15.82
C TYR A 519 -11.93 11.90 15.21
N ILE A 520 -11.56 12.36 14.03
CA ILE A 520 -10.34 11.98 13.33
C ILE A 520 -9.34 13.14 13.37
N TYR A 521 -8.08 12.84 13.66
CA TYR A 521 -7.01 13.81 13.77
C TYR A 521 -6.97 14.78 12.58
N LYS A 522 -6.84 16.09 12.86
CA LYS A 522 -6.90 17.18 11.86
C LYS A 522 -8.16 17.15 10.97
N ASN A 523 -9.27 16.64 11.48
CA ASN A 523 -10.53 16.47 10.74
C ASN A 523 -10.38 15.72 9.42
N ALA A 524 -9.42 14.78 9.35
CA ALA A 524 -9.21 13.96 8.18
C ALA A 524 -10.45 13.10 7.87
N LYS A 525 -10.77 12.93 6.59
CA LYS A 525 -11.86 12.08 6.14
C LYS A 525 -11.53 10.60 6.39
N PRO A 526 -12.31 9.86 7.18
CA PRO A 526 -12.08 8.42 7.33
C PRO A 526 -12.41 7.68 6.03
N ILE A 527 -11.47 6.89 5.57
CA ILE A 527 -11.61 5.99 4.41
C ILE A 527 -11.19 4.58 4.79
N LEU A 528 -11.80 3.58 4.17
CA LEU A 528 -11.57 2.19 4.51
C LEU A 528 -10.90 1.46 3.35
N SER A 529 -10.04 0.49 3.66
CA SER A 529 -9.49 -0.47 2.71
C SER A 529 -9.80 -1.91 3.09
N ILE A 530 -9.93 -2.72 2.05
CA ILE A 530 -9.91 -4.18 2.13
C ILE A 530 -8.60 -4.63 1.50
N LEU A 531 -7.55 -4.60 2.31
CA LEU A 531 -6.18 -4.85 1.88
C LEU A 531 -5.38 -5.45 3.05
N THR A 532 -4.72 -6.57 2.85
CA THR A 532 -3.92 -7.23 3.89
C THR A 532 -2.41 -7.13 3.67
N ILE A 533 -1.97 -6.74 2.48
CA ILE A 533 -0.58 -6.94 2.07
C ILE A 533 -0.28 -8.46 2.15
N THR A 534 0.94 -8.88 2.45
CA THR A 534 1.28 -10.29 2.75
C THR A 534 1.01 -10.68 4.21
N SER A 535 0.47 -9.77 5.01
CA SER A 535 0.15 -10.03 6.42
C SER A 535 -1.07 -10.95 6.64
N ASN A 536 -1.77 -11.35 5.57
CA ASN A 536 -2.83 -12.35 5.64
C ASN A 536 -2.35 -13.66 6.32
N VAL A 537 -1.12 -14.06 6.12
CA VAL A 537 -0.50 -15.22 6.79
C VAL A 537 -0.35 -14.95 8.30
N VAL A 538 0.15 -13.79 8.67
CA VAL A 538 0.35 -13.40 10.08
C VAL A 538 -0.99 -13.26 10.82
N TYR A 539 -2.00 -12.67 10.18
CA TYR A 539 -3.35 -12.61 10.75
C TYR A 539 -3.92 -14.00 11.00
N GLY A 540 -3.72 -14.93 10.05
CA GLY A 540 -4.14 -16.32 10.22
C GLY A 540 -3.49 -16.99 11.41
N LYS A 541 -2.17 -16.84 11.56
CA LYS A 541 -1.40 -17.40 12.71
C LYS A 541 -1.90 -16.91 14.07
N LYS A 542 -2.33 -15.67 14.15
CA LYS A 542 -2.82 -15.04 15.38
C LYS A 542 -4.32 -15.24 15.64
N THR A 543 -5.01 -16.01 14.80
CA THR A 543 -6.47 -16.17 14.86
C THR A 543 -6.84 -17.64 15.04
N GLY A 544 -7.72 -17.92 16.00
CA GLY A 544 -8.29 -19.23 16.25
C GLY A 544 -9.15 -19.75 15.09
N SER A 545 -9.63 -20.99 15.19
CA SER A 545 -10.59 -21.55 14.22
C SER A 545 -11.84 -20.66 14.10
N THR A 546 -12.41 -20.58 12.91
CA THR A 546 -13.56 -19.72 12.60
C THR A 546 -14.76 -20.52 12.11
N PRO A 547 -16.01 -20.01 12.28
CA PRO A 547 -17.24 -20.75 11.99
C PRO A 547 -17.44 -21.19 10.53
N ASP A 548 -16.61 -20.67 9.60
CA ASP A 548 -16.61 -21.03 8.19
C ASP A 548 -15.80 -22.30 7.88
N GLY A 549 -15.15 -22.89 8.90
CA GLY A 549 -14.31 -24.08 8.78
C GLY A 549 -12.81 -23.81 8.65
N ARG A 550 -12.36 -22.52 8.58
CA ARG A 550 -10.94 -22.18 8.65
C ARG A 550 -10.37 -22.58 10.01
N LYS A 551 -9.29 -23.31 10.03
CA LYS A 551 -8.65 -23.78 11.26
C LYS A 551 -7.67 -22.75 11.85
N LYS A 552 -7.45 -22.86 13.16
CA LYS A 552 -6.46 -22.05 13.87
C LYS A 552 -5.12 -22.08 13.13
N GLY A 553 -4.57 -20.90 12.88
CA GLY A 553 -3.27 -20.73 12.23
C GLY A 553 -3.29 -20.72 10.70
N GLU A 554 -4.37 -21.15 10.06
CA GLU A 554 -4.48 -21.08 8.61
C GLU A 554 -4.52 -19.62 8.13
N PRO A 555 -3.85 -19.28 7.00
CA PRO A 555 -3.88 -17.93 6.44
C PRO A 555 -5.30 -17.45 6.13
N PHE A 556 -5.48 -16.11 6.20
CA PHE A 556 -6.63 -15.48 5.57
C PHE A 556 -6.40 -15.38 4.05
N ALA A 557 -7.48 -15.20 3.29
CA ALA A 557 -7.34 -14.75 1.91
C ALA A 557 -6.74 -13.32 1.88
N PRO A 558 -5.90 -12.98 0.87
CA PRO A 558 -5.34 -11.65 0.74
C PRO A 558 -6.42 -10.65 0.33
N GLY A 559 -6.45 -9.50 0.99
CA GLY A 559 -7.36 -8.39 0.65
C GLY A 559 -8.83 -8.81 0.61
N ALA A 560 -9.47 -8.51 -0.50
CA ALA A 560 -10.88 -8.81 -0.77
C ALA A 560 -11.09 -10.18 -1.46
N ASN A 561 -10.04 -10.96 -1.61
CA ASN A 561 -10.15 -12.27 -2.26
C ASN A 561 -11.10 -13.21 -1.51
N PRO A 562 -11.80 -14.09 -2.23
CA PRO A 562 -12.39 -15.29 -1.65
C PRO A 562 -11.34 -16.15 -0.94
N MET A 563 -11.75 -16.90 0.07
CA MET A 563 -10.88 -17.92 0.68
C MET A 563 -10.49 -18.97 -0.36
N HIS A 564 -9.26 -19.46 -0.26
CA HIS A 564 -8.68 -20.40 -1.20
C HIS A 564 -9.55 -21.63 -1.43
N GLY A 565 -9.79 -21.95 -2.69
CA GLY A 565 -10.58 -23.10 -3.11
C GLY A 565 -12.08 -22.99 -2.90
N ARG A 566 -12.60 -21.85 -2.40
CA ARG A 566 -14.03 -21.64 -2.18
C ARG A 566 -14.75 -21.03 -3.35
N ASP A 567 -14.07 -20.30 -4.22
CA ASP A 567 -14.58 -19.70 -5.45
C ASP A 567 -14.63 -20.75 -6.59
N SER A 568 -15.53 -21.71 -6.45
CA SER A 568 -15.63 -22.88 -7.33
C SER A 568 -16.53 -22.68 -8.55
N SER A 569 -17.25 -21.56 -8.66
CA SER A 569 -18.16 -21.25 -9.77
C SER A 569 -17.47 -20.58 -10.96
N GLY A 570 -16.16 -20.58 -11.01
CA GLY A 570 -15.32 -20.08 -12.10
C GLY A 570 -14.90 -18.61 -11.94
N ALA A 571 -14.00 -18.19 -12.82
CA ALA A 571 -13.30 -16.93 -12.80
C ALA A 571 -14.25 -15.70 -12.73
N VAL A 572 -15.26 -15.68 -13.59
CA VAL A 572 -16.20 -14.54 -13.68
C VAL A 572 -17.03 -14.41 -12.41
N ALA A 573 -17.48 -15.52 -11.82
CA ALA A 573 -18.24 -15.49 -10.58
C ALA A 573 -17.39 -14.98 -9.41
N SER A 574 -16.12 -15.39 -9.32
CA SER A 574 -15.16 -14.89 -8.33
C SER A 574 -14.99 -13.37 -8.45
N LEU A 575 -14.73 -12.87 -9.63
CA LEU A 575 -14.60 -11.43 -9.89
C LEU A 575 -15.88 -10.65 -9.61
N ASN A 576 -17.05 -11.20 -9.93
CA ASN A 576 -18.34 -10.56 -9.68
C ASN A 576 -18.61 -10.34 -8.19
N SER A 577 -18.30 -11.31 -7.34
CA SER A 577 -18.45 -11.17 -5.89
C SER A 577 -17.61 -10.00 -5.35
N VAL A 578 -16.35 -9.90 -5.76
CA VAL A 578 -15.46 -8.80 -5.34
C VAL A 578 -15.94 -7.45 -5.89
N ALA A 579 -16.40 -7.41 -7.13
CA ALA A 579 -16.92 -6.18 -7.76
C ALA A 579 -18.15 -5.59 -7.05
N LYS A 580 -18.88 -6.38 -6.28
CA LYS A 580 -20.05 -5.93 -5.50
C LYS A 580 -19.66 -5.17 -4.22
N ILE A 581 -18.42 -5.26 -3.75
CA ILE A 581 -17.96 -4.50 -2.58
C ILE A 581 -17.98 -3.01 -2.93
N PRO A 582 -18.68 -2.15 -2.15
CA PRO A 582 -18.90 -0.76 -2.54
C PRO A 582 -17.65 0.09 -2.34
N TYR A 583 -17.08 0.59 -3.43
CA TYR A 583 -15.90 1.47 -3.38
C TYR A 583 -16.15 2.77 -2.59
N THR A 584 -17.37 3.31 -2.60
CA THR A 584 -17.73 4.50 -1.81
C THR A 584 -17.58 4.31 -0.30
N SER A 585 -17.61 3.07 0.17
CA SER A 585 -17.31 2.71 1.57
C SER A 585 -15.84 2.30 1.77
N CYS A 586 -15.12 2.02 0.70
CA CYS A 586 -13.75 1.51 0.69
C CYS A 586 -12.82 2.37 -0.18
N MET A 587 -12.86 3.69 0.00
CA MET A 587 -12.10 4.63 -0.83
C MET A 587 -10.58 4.51 -0.70
N ASP A 588 -10.06 3.84 0.34
CA ASP A 588 -8.64 3.50 0.46
C ASP A 588 -8.27 2.26 -0.37
N GLY A 589 -9.22 1.57 -0.94
CA GLY A 589 -9.04 0.53 -1.94
C GLY A 589 -9.57 -0.85 -1.60
N ILE A 590 -9.90 -1.59 -2.64
CA ILE A 590 -10.39 -2.97 -2.59
C ILE A 590 -9.41 -3.82 -3.37
N SER A 591 -8.46 -4.45 -2.68
CA SER A 591 -7.41 -5.25 -3.33
C SER A 591 -7.94 -6.61 -3.73
N ASN A 592 -7.79 -6.94 -5.01
CA ASN A 592 -8.08 -8.28 -5.54
C ASN A 592 -6.86 -8.80 -6.30
N THR A 593 -6.41 -10.00 -5.99
CA THR A 593 -5.31 -10.67 -6.67
C THR A 593 -5.83 -11.95 -7.33
N PHE A 594 -5.64 -12.04 -8.63
CA PHE A 594 -6.27 -13.05 -9.46
C PHE A 594 -5.22 -13.83 -10.25
N SER A 595 -5.23 -15.15 -10.12
CA SER A 595 -4.29 -16.04 -10.80
C SER A 595 -4.99 -16.81 -11.91
N LEU A 596 -4.44 -16.69 -13.12
CA LEU A 596 -4.94 -17.31 -14.32
C LEU A 596 -3.92 -18.32 -14.88
N VAL A 597 -4.39 -19.49 -15.22
CA VAL A 597 -3.57 -20.46 -15.96
C VAL A 597 -3.49 -20.00 -17.43
N PRO A 598 -2.30 -19.89 -18.04
CA PRO A 598 -2.18 -19.42 -19.42
C PRO A 598 -3.09 -20.15 -20.42
N ALA A 599 -3.24 -21.46 -20.26
CA ALA A 599 -4.08 -22.28 -21.14
C ALA A 599 -5.57 -21.94 -21.06
N THR A 600 -6.05 -21.44 -19.91
CA THR A 600 -7.46 -21.00 -19.75
C THR A 600 -7.74 -19.67 -20.42
N LEU A 601 -6.71 -18.83 -20.57
CA LEU A 601 -6.82 -17.57 -21.30
C LEU A 601 -6.86 -17.79 -22.83
N GLY A 602 -6.17 -18.81 -23.34
CA GLY A 602 -6.17 -19.09 -24.78
C GLY A 602 -5.03 -20.00 -25.22
N VAL A 603 -5.15 -20.51 -26.43
CA VAL A 603 -4.17 -21.44 -27.01
C VAL A 603 -2.90 -20.75 -27.48
N ASP A 604 -2.99 -19.49 -27.88
CA ASP A 604 -1.87 -18.68 -28.34
C ASP A 604 -1.80 -17.30 -27.63
N GLU A 605 -0.73 -16.54 -27.89
CA GLU A 605 -0.53 -15.21 -27.30
C GLU A 605 -1.65 -14.25 -27.65
N LYS A 606 -2.08 -14.22 -28.91
CA LYS A 606 -3.10 -13.29 -29.40
C LYS A 606 -4.44 -13.52 -28.69
N GLU A 607 -4.83 -14.77 -28.53
CA GLU A 607 -6.06 -15.15 -27.85
C GLU A 607 -5.97 -14.81 -26.34
N ARG A 608 -4.84 -15.11 -25.69
CA ARG A 608 -4.60 -14.78 -24.28
C ARG A 608 -4.70 -13.29 -24.01
N VAL A 609 -4.07 -12.48 -24.85
CA VAL A 609 -4.12 -11.01 -24.78
C VAL A 609 -5.56 -10.51 -24.96
N HIS A 610 -6.25 -11.00 -25.98
CA HIS A 610 -7.63 -10.59 -26.25
C HIS A 610 -8.58 -10.94 -25.08
N ASN A 611 -8.48 -12.15 -24.56
CA ASN A 611 -9.35 -12.60 -23.49
C ASN A 611 -9.05 -11.89 -22.16
N LEU A 612 -7.78 -11.55 -21.89
CA LEU A 612 -7.42 -10.76 -20.70
C LEU A 612 -7.99 -9.32 -20.80
N VAL A 613 -7.92 -8.68 -21.98
CA VAL A 613 -8.55 -7.37 -22.20
C VAL A 613 -10.05 -7.42 -21.93
N ASN A 614 -10.73 -8.45 -22.47
CA ASN A 614 -12.17 -8.63 -22.27
C ASN A 614 -12.53 -8.85 -20.80
N LEU A 615 -11.71 -9.61 -20.07
CA LEU A 615 -11.88 -9.85 -18.63
C LEU A 615 -11.78 -8.54 -17.85
N LEU A 616 -10.76 -7.73 -18.13
CA LEU A 616 -10.55 -6.42 -17.50
C LEU A 616 -11.69 -5.45 -17.80
N ASP A 617 -12.09 -5.34 -19.06
CA ASP A 617 -13.23 -4.49 -19.47
C ASP A 617 -14.52 -4.92 -18.77
N GLY A 618 -14.78 -6.23 -18.69
CA GLY A 618 -15.96 -6.79 -18.02
C GLY A 618 -15.95 -6.53 -16.51
N TYR A 619 -14.83 -6.74 -15.86
CA TYR A 619 -14.66 -6.53 -14.43
C TYR A 619 -14.87 -5.06 -14.05
N PHE A 620 -14.17 -4.14 -14.71
CA PHE A 620 -14.25 -2.71 -14.39
C PHE A 620 -15.59 -2.08 -14.79
N LYS A 621 -16.29 -2.61 -15.82
CA LYS A 621 -17.65 -2.22 -16.15
C LYS A 621 -18.64 -2.46 -15.01
N LYS A 622 -18.36 -3.40 -14.11
CA LYS A 622 -19.15 -3.69 -12.92
C LYS A 622 -18.80 -2.82 -11.70
N ASN A 623 -18.06 -1.74 -11.91
CA ASN A 623 -17.56 -0.84 -10.86
C ASN A 623 -16.59 -1.50 -9.88
N ALA A 624 -15.91 -2.55 -10.28
CA ALA A 624 -14.76 -3.08 -9.53
C ALA A 624 -13.65 -2.04 -9.48
N HIS A 625 -12.85 -2.06 -8.42
CA HIS A 625 -11.81 -1.05 -8.20
C HIS A 625 -10.44 -1.46 -8.74
N HIS A 626 -9.93 -2.63 -8.35
CA HIS A 626 -8.55 -3.02 -8.54
C HIS A 626 -8.41 -4.49 -8.92
N LEU A 627 -7.42 -4.79 -9.75
CA LEU A 627 -7.03 -6.16 -10.07
C LEU A 627 -5.51 -6.29 -10.20
N ASN A 628 -4.93 -7.18 -9.39
CA ASN A 628 -3.64 -7.79 -9.64
C ASN A 628 -3.85 -9.06 -10.49
N VAL A 629 -3.07 -9.21 -11.56
CA VAL A 629 -3.16 -10.37 -12.43
C VAL A 629 -1.83 -11.13 -12.43
N ASN A 630 -1.89 -12.41 -12.05
CA ASN A 630 -0.83 -13.39 -12.27
C ASN A 630 -1.22 -14.31 -13.42
N VAL A 631 -0.34 -14.48 -14.39
CA VAL A 631 -0.54 -15.43 -15.49
C VAL A 631 0.60 -16.43 -15.45
N LEU A 632 0.34 -17.57 -14.80
CA LEU A 632 1.35 -18.60 -14.61
C LEU A 632 0.72 -19.94 -14.18
N ASN A 633 1.47 -21.02 -14.29
CA ASN A 633 1.09 -22.35 -13.81
C ASN A 633 1.54 -22.56 -12.36
N ARG A 634 0.75 -23.31 -11.60
CA ARG A 634 1.08 -23.69 -10.22
C ARG A 634 2.40 -24.47 -10.15
N GLU A 635 2.65 -25.32 -11.12
CA GLU A 635 3.86 -26.15 -11.24
C GLU A 635 5.12 -25.28 -11.33
N THR A 636 5.05 -24.12 -11.99
CA THR A 636 6.15 -23.15 -12.06
C THR A 636 6.50 -22.62 -10.66
N LEU A 637 5.51 -22.33 -9.82
CA LEU A 637 5.75 -21.89 -8.44
C LEU A 637 6.33 -23.00 -7.58
N ILE A 638 5.87 -24.23 -7.76
CA ILE A 638 6.41 -25.42 -7.05
C ILE A 638 7.86 -25.62 -7.44
N ASP A 639 8.20 -25.55 -8.73
CA ASP A 639 9.60 -25.67 -9.18
C ASP A 639 10.46 -24.52 -8.67
N ALA A 640 9.96 -23.30 -8.68
CA ALA A 640 10.67 -22.12 -8.15
C ALA A 640 10.90 -22.20 -6.63
N MET A 641 10.00 -22.84 -5.87
CA MET A 641 10.19 -23.07 -4.44
C MET A 641 11.35 -24.05 -4.17
N HIS A 642 11.51 -25.07 -5.02
CA HIS A 642 12.56 -26.09 -4.88
C HIS A 642 13.86 -25.70 -5.58
N HIS A 643 13.82 -24.89 -6.63
CA HIS A 643 14.94 -24.48 -7.46
C HIS A 643 14.99 -22.95 -7.67
N PRO A 644 15.13 -22.15 -6.61
CA PRO A 644 15.05 -20.69 -6.68
C PRO A 644 16.10 -20.07 -7.62
N GLU A 645 17.24 -20.71 -7.81
CA GLU A 645 18.31 -20.28 -8.69
C GLU A 645 17.92 -20.20 -10.17
N LYS A 646 16.90 -20.98 -10.57
CA LYS A 646 16.35 -20.93 -11.94
C LYS A 646 15.42 -19.75 -12.19
N TYR A 647 14.91 -19.13 -11.14
CA TYR A 647 13.83 -18.13 -11.19
C TYR A 647 14.16 -16.81 -10.47
N PRO A 648 15.34 -16.20 -10.70
CA PRO A 648 15.80 -15.05 -9.93
C PRO A 648 14.91 -13.80 -10.09
N GLN A 649 14.18 -13.70 -11.20
CA GLN A 649 13.30 -12.56 -11.52
C GLN A 649 11.82 -12.93 -11.59
N LEU A 650 11.44 -14.15 -11.19
CA LEU A 650 10.03 -14.55 -11.17
C LEU A 650 9.25 -13.61 -10.24
N THR A 651 8.45 -12.74 -10.86
CA THR A 651 7.63 -11.76 -10.16
C THR A 651 6.22 -12.32 -9.98
N ILE A 652 5.70 -12.22 -8.76
CA ILE A 652 4.36 -12.66 -8.38
C ILE A 652 3.60 -11.49 -7.74
N ARG A 653 2.36 -11.28 -8.17
CA ARG A 653 1.42 -10.35 -7.53
C ARG A 653 0.88 -10.99 -6.26
N VAL A 654 0.94 -10.28 -5.14
CA VAL A 654 0.57 -10.87 -3.83
C VAL A 654 -0.69 -10.26 -3.21
N SER A 655 -0.71 -8.93 -3.01
CA SER A 655 -1.90 -8.22 -2.48
C SER A 655 -1.72 -6.72 -2.64
N GLY A 656 -2.09 -6.18 -3.79
CA GLY A 656 -1.92 -4.76 -4.14
C GLY A 656 -0.51 -4.37 -4.60
N TYR A 657 0.44 -5.30 -4.56
CA TYR A 657 1.81 -5.13 -5.04
C TYR A 657 2.41 -6.48 -5.46
N ALA A 658 3.62 -6.47 -5.97
CA ALA A 658 4.35 -7.67 -6.36
C ALA A 658 5.64 -7.83 -5.55
N VAL A 659 6.16 -9.04 -5.59
CA VAL A 659 7.45 -9.42 -5.02
C VAL A 659 8.15 -10.42 -5.94
N HIS A 660 9.45 -10.60 -5.79
CA HIS A 660 10.11 -11.77 -6.34
C HIS A 660 9.72 -13.02 -5.53
N PHE A 661 9.17 -14.03 -6.17
CA PHE A 661 8.64 -15.22 -5.50
C PHE A 661 9.66 -15.88 -4.57
N ILE A 662 10.91 -15.92 -4.99
CA ILE A 662 12.01 -16.50 -4.19
C ILE A 662 12.35 -15.71 -2.90
N ARG A 663 11.83 -14.48 -2.74
CA ARG A 663 12.00 -13.66 -1.53
C ARG A 663 10.93 -13.91 -0.48
N LEU A 664 9.86 -14.58 -0.84
CA LEU A 664 8.82 -14.99 0.09
C LEU A 664 9.36 -16.03 1.09
N THR A 665 8.87 -16.00 2.31
CA THR A 665 9.10 -17.10 3.25
C THR A 665 8.43 -18.38 2.71
N GLU A 666 8.88 -19.55 3.13
CA GLU A 666 8.30 -20.82 2.71
C GLU A 666 6.78 -20.89 2.97
N GLU A 667 6.31 -20.33 4.09
CA GLU A 667 4.89 -20.27 4.41
C GLU A 667 4.10 -19.37 3.45
N GLN A 668 4.68 -18.21 3.09
CA GLN A 668 4.08 -17.30 2.11
C GLN A 668 4.10 -17.92 0.71
N GLN A 669 5.14 -18.62 0.33
CA GLN A 669 5.20 -19.39 -0.93
C GLN A 669 4.10 -20.46 -0.98
N LYS A 670 3.94 -21.23 0.08
CA LYS A 670 2.88 -22.24 0.20
C LYS A 670 1.48 -21.60 0.14
N GLU A 671 1.29 -20.45 0.76
CA GLU A 671 0.03 -19.70 0.69
C GLU A 671 -0.29 -19.28 -0.74
N VAL A 672 0.68 -18.72 -1.46
CA VAL A 672 0.50 -18.31 -2.88
C VAL A 672 0.20 -19.53 -3.77
N ILE A 673 0.89 -20.65 -3.57
CA ILE A 673 0.64 -21.90 -4.30
C ILE A 673 -0.76 -22.48 -4.02
N ALA A 674 -1.26 -22.29 -2.80
CA ALA A 674 -2.59 -22.76 -2.40
C ALA A 674 -3.76 -21.92 -2.93
N ARG A 675 -3.49 -20.73 -3.48
CA ARG A 675 -4.55 -19.86 -4.05
C ARG A 675 -5.28 -20.55 -5.20
N THR A 676 -6.50 -20.09 -5.45
CA THR A 676 -7.25 -20.57 -6.62
C THR A 676 -6.60 -20.08 -7.92
N PHE A 677 -6.41 -21.00 -8.84
CA PHE A 677 -5.98 -20.75 -10.20
C PHE A 677 -7.15 -21.01 -11.14
N HIS A 678 -7.54 -20.01 -11.92
CA HIS A 678 -8.66 -20.06 -12.84
C HIS A 678 -8.25 -20.38 -14.27
#